data_db7e7cbe6517eee7eb32e57e98b4965c
#
_entry.id   db7e7cbe6517eee7eb32e57e98b4965c
#
_cell.length_a   1.000
_cell.length_b   1.000
_cell.length_c   1.000
_cell.angle_alpha   90.00
_cell.angle_beta   90.00
_cell.angle_gamma   90.00
#
_symmetry.space_group_name_H-M   'P 1'
#
loop_
_entity.id
_entity.type
_entity.pdbx_description
1 polymer ?
#
loop_
_entity_poly.entity_id
_entity_poly.type
_entity_poly.pdbx_seq_one_letter_code
_entity_poly.pdbx_strand_id
1 'polypeptide(L)'
;MFQCSDVFAKLLGVLKVIKARPTTLSLEAAAASVVALMIVLRYLTVKQSKLITDYSKVARKVADDGVEFDEWDFIIVGGGTAGCVLASRLSEDPNLRVLLIEAGGSSQNVAPSKIPVAFAKLMRSPWDYHLYTEPQKHAGNKKKFWPRGKLLGGCDAQYGAPSDFDEWAEIAGDQSWSWNNFSKYIRKFEKYNPDPRFPHVDPLLRGVDGPVEIGYSAHIWPGSKAFIDASINAGIPFSPDFCTTKGTKGTNKAMTYINSKSTRVTTESAYLTDDVLARPNLKVVTHARVSKVLFDTSSGIPRATSVEFASKSRTNKVGPTFRARATKEVIVSGGAIHSPQILMLSGIGPAAQLLRHNIPVVLDAPSVGANLMDHPSVNIRFRDKTGSTFHHFTPHSLNTACLLIRDLLRYNLWGTGPLASNVGESVAFFRSDDQVLFPPAEYNNDLEDANSGPDAPDLEVIMCAGAVHSHNIPLSPKLQAYQMMIVLLRPTSKGSLLLKSADPWEHPLMDPSYLETKHDVDVLVRGVRAALKIAHTAPMTSITDVNASHHPELDNHLSSLSDAELADIVRDRVESVYHPIGTCSMGAGGVVDSELRVKGTQGLRVCDASVFPKLVSGHPAGAVIATAEKLADIIKARYA
;
A
#
# COMPACT_ATOMS: atom_id res chain seq x y z
N MET A 1 41.26 -5.56 4.07
CA MET A 1 41.71 -4.30 3.46
C MET A 1 42.53 -4.49 2.16
N PHE A 2 43.02 -5.68 1.82
CA PHE A 2 43.88 -5.93 0.64
C PHE A 2 43.17 -6.29 -0.69
N GLN A 3 41.85 -6.45 -0.71
CA GLN A 3 41.10 -6.82 -1.95
C GLN A 3 40.47 -5.63 -2.71
N CYS A 4 40.34 -4.46 -2.11
CA CYS A 4 39.74 -3.29 -2.79
C CYS A 4 40.70 -2.59 -3.76
N SER A 5 42.03 -2.57 -3.47
CA SER A 5 43.02 -1.89 -4.31
C SER A 5 43.24 -2.58 -5.67
N ASP A 6 43.16 -3.90 -5.71
CA ASP A 6 43.37 -4.69 -6.94
C ASP A 6 42.19 -4.58 -7.92
N VAL A 7 40.98 -4.48 -7.40
CA VAL A 7 39.77 -4.28 -8.21
C VAL A 7 39.77 -2.87 -8.80
N PHE A 8 40.17 -1.87 -8.00
CA PHE A 8 40.24 -0.47 -8.44
C PHE A 8 41.34 -0.27 -9.52
N ALA A 9 42.47 -0.95 -9.38
CA ALA A 9 43.56 -0.92 -10.38
C ALA A 9 43.14 -1.57 -11.71
N LYS A 10 42.42 -2.69 -11.67
CA LYS A 10 41.90 -3.36 -12.88
C LYS A 10 40.80 -2.51 -13.55
N LEU A 11 39.97 -1.80 -12.80
CA LEU A 11 38.96 -0.88 -13.31
C LEU A 11 39.55 0.35 -14.00
N LEU A 12 40.62 0.94 -13.43
CA LEU A 12 41.38 2.02 -14.07
C LEU A 12 42.03 1.56 -15.38
N GLY A 13 42.46 0.29 -15.46
CA GLY A 13 42.94 -0.34 -16.69
C GLY A 13 41.87 -0.41 -17.78
N VAL A 14 40.66 -0.83 -17.45
CA VAL A 14 39.53 -0.90 -18.38
C VAL A 14 39.09 0.49 -18.85
N LEU A 15 39.03 1.48 -17.96
CA LEU A 15 38.72 2.88 -18.32
C LEU A 15 39.77 3.52 -19.24
N LYS A 16 41.04 3.13 -19.12
CA LYS A 16 42.12 3.57 -20.04
C LYS A 16 41.98 2.97 -21.45
N VAL A 17 41.50 1.72 -21.56
CA VAL A 17 41.27 1.05 -22.85
C VAL A 17 40.04 1.66 -23.58
N ILE A 18 39.01 2.06 -22.85
CA ILE A 18 37.80 2.71 -23.40
C ILE A 18 38.14 4.10 -24.00
N LYS A 19 39.13 4.80 -23.46
CA LYS A 19 39.55 6.12 -23.93
C LYS A 19 40.27 6.09 -25.30
N ALA A 20 40.67 4.91 -25.76
CA ALA A 20 41.55 4.78 -26.92
C ALA A 20 40.86 4.58 -28.29
N ARG A 21 39.54 4.25 -28.36
CA ARG A 21 38.83 4.13 -29.65
C ARG A 21 37.31 4.39 -29.46
N PRO A 22 36.75 5.50 -29.96
CA PRO A 22 35.31 5.76 -29.92
C PRO A 22 34.63 5.11 -31.14
N THR A 23 34.11 3.91 -30.97
CA THR A 23 33.15 3.29 -31.90
C THR A 23 31.86 2.92 -31.15
N THR A 24 30.75 2.72 -31.84
CA THR A 24 29.46 2.35 -31.25
C THR A 24 29.55 1.13 -30.32
N LEU A 25 30.45 0.19 -30.60
CA LEU A 25 30.77 -0.94 -29.70
C LEU A 25 31.34 -0.50 -28.33
N SER A 26 31.92 0.69 -28.22
CA SER A 26 32.51 1.18 -26.95
C SER A 26 31.43 1.70 -25.97
N LEU A 27 30.30 2.17 -26.46
CA LEU A 27 29.18 2.63 -25.63
C LEU A 27 28.42 1.45 -25.01
N GLU A 28 28.17 0.39 -25.76
CA GLU A 28 27.59 -0.85 -25.26
C GLU A 28 28.50 -1.55 -24.25
N ALA A 29 29.80 -1.61 -24.54
CA ALA A 29 30.80 -2.15 -23.63
C ALA A 29 30.94 -1.31 -22.35
N ALA A 30 30.85 0.02 -22.44
CA ALA A 30 30.85 0.91 -21.28
C ALA A 30 29.58 0.74 -20.43
N ALA A 31 28.41 0.63 -21.05
CA ALA A 31 27.17 0.36 -20.37
C ALA A 31 27.18 -1.03 -19.69
N ALA A 32 27.68 -2.06 -20.39
CA ALA A 32 27.84 -3.41 -19.82
C ALA A 32 28.84 -3.42 -18.65
N SER A 33 29.92 -2.64 -18.75
CA SER A 33 30.93 -2.52 -17.68
C SER A 33 30.38 -1.79 -16.44
N VAL A 34 29.56 -0.75 -16.61
CA VAL A 34 28.88 -0.06 -15.52
C VAL A 34 27.86 -0.99 -14.85
N VAL A 35 27.10 -1.76 -15.62
CA VAL A 35 26.16 -2.75 -15.09
C VAL A 35 26.90 -3.85 -14.35
N ALA A 36 27.98 -4.39 -14.91
CA ALA A 36 28.81 -5.39 -14.26
C ALA A 36 29.45 -4.85 -12.96
N LEU A 37 29.92 -3.60 -12.96
CA LEU A 37 30.45 -2.94 -11.76
C LEU A 37 29.36 -2.77 -10.69
N MET A 38 28.16 -2.35 -11.07
CA MET A 38 27.03 -2.24 -10.12
C MET A 38 26.65 -3.61 -9.54
N ILE A 39 26.69 -4.68 -10.35
CA ILE A 39 26.47 -6.06 -9.90
C ILE A 39 27.57 -6.49 -8.91
N VAL A 40 28.84 -6.24 -9.23
CA VAL A 40 29.99 -6.58 -8.37
C VAL A 40 29.94 -5.78 -7.06
N LEU A 41 29.71 -4.47 -7.12
CA LEU A 41 29.56 -3.63 -5.93
C LEU A 41 28.39 -4.11 -5.06
N ARG A 42 27.27 -4.48 -5.68
CA ARG A 42 26.14 -5.06 -4.97
C ARG A 42 26.49 -6.40 -4.32
N TYR A 43 27.25 -7.26 -4.99
CA TYR A 43 27.68 -8.55 -4.43
C TYR A 43 28.65 -8.37 -3.25
N LEU A 44 29.54 -7.38 -3.34
CA LEU A 44 30.50 -7.05 -2.26
C LEU A 44 29.84 -6.35 -1.06
N THR A 45 28.67 -5.72 -1.26
CA THR A 45 27.93 -5.01 -0.20
C THR A 45 26.79 -5.85 0.39
N VAL A 46 26.57 -7.08 -0.06
CA VAL A 46 25.57 -7.99 0.55
C VAL A 46 26.03 -8.36 1.96
N LYS A 47 25.51 -7.64 2.95
CA LYS A 47 25.57 -8.07 4.36
C LYS A 47 24.84 -9.41 4.49
N GLN A 48 25.37 -10.31 5.33
CA GLN A 48 24.63 -11.52 5.69
C GLN A 48 23.28 -11.10 6.26
N SER A 49 22.21 -11.55 5.61
CA SER A 49 20.84 -11.25 6.05
C SER A 49 20.60 -11.95 7.38
N LYS A 50 20.12 -11.21 8.39
CA LYS A 50 19.67 -11.77 9.67
C LYS A 50 18.29 -12.44 9.56
N LEU A 51 17.68 -12.39 8.36
CA LEU A 51 16.41 -13.02 8.07
C LEU A 51 16.58 -14.53 7.94
N ILE A 52 15.64 -15.28 8.47
CA ILE A 52 15.70 -16.73 8.57
C ILE A 52 14.96 -17.35 7.39
N THR A 53 15.63 -18.26 6.70
CA THR A 53 15.06 -19.11 5.64
C THR A 53 15.18 -20.60 5.96
N ASP A 54 15.96 -20.95 6.96
CA ASP A 54 16.05 -22.27 7.56
C ASP A 54 15.09 -22.35 8.77
N TYR A 55 13.91 -22.90 8.54
CA TYR A 55 12.84 -22.87 9.53
C TYR A 55 13.08 -23.78 10.74
N SER A 56 14.01 -24.75 10.64
CA SER A 56 14.39 -25.61 11.76
C SER A 56 15.02 -24.83 12.93
N LYS A 57 15.45 -23.59 12.68
CA LYS A 57 16.00 -22.68 13.72
C LYS A 57 14.94 -22.05 14.62
N VAL A 58 13.67 -22.13 14.27
CA VAL A 58 12.56 -21.41 14.94
C VAL A 58 11.31 -22.27 15.12
N ALA A 59 11.27 -23.47 14.53
CA ALA A 59 10.09 -24.33 14.50
C ALA A 59 10.51 -25.80 14.27
N ARG A 60 9.58 -26.72 14.49
CA ARG A 60 9.79 -28.17 14.23
C ARG A 60 8.96 -28.60 13.04
N LYS A 61 9.43 -29.61 12.31
CA LYS A 61 8.63 -30.25 11.26
C LYS A 61 7.45 -30.99 11.90
N VAL A 62 6.28 -30.88 11.29
CA VAL A 62 5.07 -31.56 11.77
C VAL A 62 5.22 -33.09 11.72
N ALA A 63 6.06 -33.62 10.82
CA ALA A 63 6.34 -35.06 10.73
C ALA A 63 7.25 -35.61 11.84
N ASP A 64 7.88 -34.74 12.63
CA ASP A 64 8.79 -35.12 13.73
C ASP A 64 7.96 -35.22 15.04
N ASP A 65 7.03 -36.16 15.15
CA ASP A 65 6.18 -36.36 16.31
C ASP A 65 6.99 -36.65 17.59
N GLY A 66 6.61 -36.02 18.71
CA GLY A 66 7.19 -36.25 20.03
C GLY A 66 8.36 -35.31 20.41
N VAL A 67 8.74 -34.37 19.58
CA VAL A 67 9.78 -33.37 19.89
C VAL A 67 9.13 -32.09 20.47
N GLU A 68 9.70 -31.53 21.55
CA GLU A 68 9.28 -30.22 22.07
C GLU A 68 9.39 -29.14 21.01
N PHE A 69 8.34 -28.32 20.89
CA PHE A 69 8.32 -27.19 19.97
C PHE A 69 9.08 -26.00 20.55
N ASP A 70 9.73 -25.21 19.69
CA ASP A 70 10.23 -23.90 20.09
C ASP A 70 9.05 -23.01 20.49
N GLU A 71 9.09 -22.47 21.70
CA GLU A 71 8.05 -21.62 22.26
C GLU A 71 8.38 -20.15 22.04
N TRP A 72 7.37 -19.40 21.66
CA TRP A 72 7.40 -17.95 21.47
C TRP A 72 6.31 -17.32 22.32
N ASP A 73 6.57 -16.17 22.91
CA ASP A 73 5.49 -15.43 23.57
C ASP A 73 4.49 -14.94 22.55
N PHE A 74 4.98 -14.36 21.46
CA PHE A 74 4.15 -13.83 20.38
C PHE A 74 4.59 -14.41 19.03
N ILE A 75 3.60 -14.85 18.25
CA ILE A 75 3.80 -15.18 16.84
C ILE A 75 2.98 -14.21 15.98
N ILE A 76 3.67 -13.42 15.14
CA ILE A 76 3.08 -12.46 14.23
C ILE A 76 3.05 -13.09 12.83
N VAL A 77 1.87 -13.18 12.25
CA VAL A 77 1.62 -13.83 10.95
C VAL A 77 1.43 -12.76 9.88
N GLY A 78 2.44 -12.57 9.05
CA GLY A 78 2.51 -11.54 8.01
C GLY A 78 3.42 -10.37 8.41
N GLY A 79 4.45 -10.13 7.62
CA GLY A 79 5.44 -9.06 7.78
C GLY A 79 5.11 -7.81 6.94
N GLY A 80 3.82 -7.51 6.75
CA GLY A 80 3.37 -6.29 6.09
C GLY A 80 3.49 -5.05 6.97
N THR A 81 2.70 -4.03 6.67
CA THR A 81 2.71 -2.73 7.35
C THR A 81 2.61 -2.89 8.89
N ALA A 82 1.61 -3.61 9.39
CA ALA A 82 1.41 -3.78 10.83
C ALA A 82 2.40 -4.76 11.45
N GLY A 83 2.68 -5.88 10.78
CA GLY A 83 3.52 -6.94 11.38
C GLY A 83 4.95 -6.50 11.64
N CYS A 84 5.55 -5.67 10.79
CA CYS A 84 6.88 -5.08 11.04
C CYS A 84 6.89 -4.18 12.28
N VAL A 85 5.84 -3.37 12.47
CA VAL A 85 5.68 -2.50 13.65
C VAL A 85 5.58 -3.34 14.92
N LEU A 86 4.66 -4.31 14.93
CA LEU A 86 4.45 -5.19 16.09
C LEU A 86 5.71 -5.97 16.46
N ALA A 87 6.41 -6.54 15.49
CA ALA A 87 7.64 -7.27 15.71
C ALA A 87 8.72 -6.41 16.37
N SER A 88 8.89 -5.17 15.89
CA SER A 88 9.83 -4.22 16.46
C SER A 88 9.45 -3.81 17.89
N ARG A 89 8.17 -3.40 18.08
CA ARG A 89 7.70 -2.86 19.36
C ARG A 89 7.62 -3.91 20.48
N LEU A 90 7.14 -5.12 20.17
CA LEU A 90 7.05 -6.18 21.18
C LEU A 90 8.42 -6.72 21.58
N SER A 91 9.39 -6.75 20.66
CA SER A 91 10.75 -7.18 20.96
C SER A 91 11.61 -6.13 21.70
N GLU A 92 11.07 -4.94 22.01
CA GLU A 92 11.73 -3.97 22.90
C GLU A 92 11.89 -4.50 24.33
N ASP A 93 10.94 -5.32 24.78
CA ASP A 93 11.12 -6.08 26.04
C ASP A 93 11.98 -7.34 25.76
N PRO A 94 13.19 -7.44 26.33
CA PRO A 94 14.09 -8.57 26.10
C PRO A 94 13.55 -9.90 26.65
N ASN A 95 12.57 -9.86 27.56
CA ASN A 95 11.94 -11.04 28.14
C ASN A 95 10.85 -11.65 27.26
N LEU A 96 10.39 -10.92 26.23
CA LEU A 96 9.36 -11.38 25.31
C LEU A 96 9.99 -11.96 24.03
N ARG A 97 9.77 -13.24 23.77
CA ARG A 97 10.22 -13.92 22.55
C ARG A 97 9.22 -13.70 21.43
N VAL A 98 9.66 -13.06 20.34
CA VAL A 98 8.81 -12.67 19.21
C VAL A 98 9.25 -13.36 17.92
N LEU A 99 8.32 -14.03 17.26
CA LEU A 99 8.50 -14.63 15.93
C LEU A 99 7.62 -13.92 14.90
N LEU A 100 8.23 -13.35 13.87
CA LEU A 100 7.53 -12.81 12.70
C LEU A 100 7.69 -13.77 11.52
N ILE A 101 6.58 -14.15 10.87
CA ILE A 101 6.57 -15.06 9.71
C ILE A 101 6.00 -14.35 8.49
N GLU A 102 6.79 -14.21 7.42
CA GLU A 102 6.42 -13.51 6.18
C GLU A 102 6.51 -14.46 4.97
N ALA A 103 5.48 -14.40 4.11
CA ALA A 103 5.39 -15.21 2.90
C ALA A 103 6.35 -14.76 1.78
N GLY A 104 6.68 -13.49 1.75
CA GLY A 104 7.63 -12.90 0.80
C GLY A 104 9.05 -12.81 1.34
N GLY A 105 9.87 -12.09 0.60
CA GLY A 105 11.25 -11.75 0.98
C GLY A 105 11.36 -10.33 1.53
N SER A 106 12.60 -9.86 1.70
CA SER A 106 12.90 -8.49 2.11
C SER A 106 12.71 -7.50 0.95
N SER A 107 12.03 -6.40 1.19
CA SER A 107 11.94 -5.27 0.25
C SER A 107 13.29 -4.57 0.08
N GLN A 108 14.18 -4.68 1.07
CA GLN A 108 15.51 -4.06 1.03
C GLN A 108 16.42 -4.66 -0.06
N ASN A 109 16.10 -5.86 -0.54
CA ASN A 109 16.82 -6.54 -1.62
C ASN A 109 16.21 -6.28 -3.00
N VAL A 110 15.14 -5.49 -3.09
CA VAL A 110 14.38 -5.22 -4.32
C VAL A 110 14.52 -3.75 -4.70
N ALA A 111 15.27 -3.43 -5.75
CA ALA A 111 15.52 -2.04 -6.15
C ALA A 111 14.25 -1.22 -6.43
N PRO A 112 13.22 -1.74 -7.15
CA PRO A 112 11.96 -1.04 -7.36
C PRO A 112 11.19 -0.67 -6.09
N SER A 113 11.40 -1.36 -4.97
CA SER A 113 10.76 -1.01 -3.70
C SER A 113 11.36 0.22 -3.04
N LYS A 114 12.60 0.58 -3.39
CA LYS A 114 13.34 1.71 -2.82
C LYS A 114 13.20 2.99 -3.64
N ILE A 115 13.11 2.86 -4.96
CA ILE A 115 13.01 3.99 -5.89
C ILE A 115 11.56 4.45 -5.94
N PRO A 116 11.24 5.70 -5.55
CA PRO A 116 9.84 6.14 -5.41
C PRO A 116 8.98 5.93 -6.67
N VAL A 117 9.47 6.34 -7.84
CA VAL A 117 8.73 6.20 -9.10
C VAL A 117 8.58 4.74 -9.56
N ALA A 118 9.43 3.83 -9.08
CA ALA A 118 9.51 2.48 -9.62
C ALA A 118 8.50 1.49 -9.00
N PHE A 119 7.60 1.94 -8.11
CA PHE A 119 6.62 1.07 -7.44
C PHE A 119 5.78 0.24 -8.43
N ALA A 120 5.42 0.82 -9.58
CA ALA A 120 4.67 0.13 -10.62
C ALA A 120 5.41 -1.11 -11.20
N LYS A 121 6.74 -1.16 -11.10
CA LYS A 121 7.54 -2.35 -11.49
C LYS A 121 7.40 -3.54 -10.54
N LEU A 122 6.83 -3.32 -9.36
CA LEU A 122 6.49 -4.41 -8.42
C LEU A 122 5.21 -5.14 -8.84
N MET A 123 4.29 -4.45 -9.50
CA MET A 123 3.05 -5.02 -9.99
C MET A 123 3.31 -6.05 -11.09
N ARG A 124 2.57 -7.16 -11.08
CA ARG A 124 2.73 -8.29 -12.03
C ARG A 124 4.14 -8.88 -12.05
N SER A 125 4.89 -8.72 -10.95
CA SER A 125 6.24 -9.24 -10.76
C SER A 125 6.25 -10.42 -9.77
N PRO A 126 7.36 -11.12 -9.54
CA PRO A 126 7.45 -12.17 -8.50
C PRO A 126 7.18 -11.67 -7.06
N TRP A 127 7.18 -10.37 -6.86
CA TRP A 127 6.91 -9.70 -5.57
C TRP A 127 5.45 -9.29 -5.41
N ASP A 128 4.58 -9.68 -6.34
CA ASP A 128 3.15 -9.46 -6.33
C ASP A 128 2.41 -10.80 -6.17
N TYR A 129 1.31 -10.81 -5.44
CA TYR A 129 0.45 -11.99 -5.30
C TYR A 129 -0.38 -12.29 -6.56
N HIS A 130 -0.44 -11.39 -7.54
CA HIS A 130 -1.22 -11.53 -8.77
C HIS A 130 -2.71 -11.80 -8.53
N LEU A 131 -3.32 -11.06 -7.61
CA LEU A 131 -4.73 -11.23 -7.26
C LEU A 131 -5.65 -10.62 -8.32
N TYR A 132 -6.83 -11.21 -8.46
CA TYR A 132 -7.92 -10.71 -9.28
C TYR A 132 -9.24 -10.88 -8.54
N THR A 133 -10.13 -9.90 -8.66
CA THR A 133 -11.49 -10.02 -8.13
C THR A 133 -12.28 -11.07 -8.91
N GLU A 134 -13.42 -11.49 -8.37
CA GLU A 134 -14.47 -12.10 -9.19
C GLU A 134 -14.99 -11.09 -10.22
N PRO A 135 -15.68 -11.54 -11.29
CA PRO A 135 -16.26 -10.62 -12.26
C PRO A 135 -17.20 -9.61 -11.58
N GLN A 136 -16.92 -8.32 -11.74
CA GLN A 136 -17.66 -7.25 -11.08
C GLN A 136 -18.92 -6.89 -11.87
N LYS A 137 -20.06 -7.38 -11.42
CA LYS A 137 -21.36 -7.28 -12.10
C LYS A 137 -21.71 -5.85 -12.50
N HIS A 138 -21.46 -4.89 -11.62
CA HIS A 138 -21.81 -3.47 -11.84
C HIS A 138 -20.64 -2.64 -12.41
N ALA A 139 -19.51 -3.31 -12.71
CA ALA A 139 -18.29 -2.70 -13.24
C ALA A 139 -17.81 -3.43 -14.51
N GLY A 140 -18.68 -3.47 -15.51
CA GLY A 140 -18.40 -4.06 -16.82
C GLY A 140 -18.32 -5.58 -16.84
N ASN A 141 -18.74 -6.27 -15.78
CA ASN A 141 -18.63 -7.73 -15.61
C ASN A 141 -17.21 -8.26 -15.82
N LYS A 142 -16.19 -7.46 -15.46
CA LYS A 142 -14.78 -7.78 -15.64
C LYS A 142 -14.12 -8.14 -14.31
N LYS A 143 -13.15 -9.07 -14.34
CA LYS A 143 -12.22 -9.26 -13.23
C LYS A 143 -11.28 -8.07 -13.16
N LYS A 144 -11.11 -7.50 -11.96
CA LYS A 144 -10.20 -6.38 -11.73
C LYS A 144 -8.91 -6.89 -11.10
N PHE A 145 -7.77 -6.42 -11.60
CA PHE A 145 -6.47 -6.76 -11.03
C PHE A 145 -6.28 -6.05 -9.69
N TRP A 146 -5.89 -6.80 -8.65
CA TRP A 146 -5.65 -6.32 -7.30
C TRP A 146 -4.20 -6.55 -6.88
N PRO A 147 -3.27 -5.67 -7.21
CA PRO A 147 -1.88 -5.83 -6.83
C PRO A 147 -1.72 -5.83 -5.31
N ARG A 148 -1.04 -6.85 -4.80
CA ARG A 148 -0.66 -6.97 -3.39
C ARG A 148 0.78 -7.38 -3.27
N GLY A 149 1.57 -6.58 -2.53
CA GLY A 149 2.97 -6.87 -2.31
C GLY A 149 3.18 -8.16 -1.51
N LYS A 150 4.15 -8.96 -1.94
CA LYS A 150 4.64 -10.18 -1.30
C LYS A 150 6.06 -9.95 -0.82
N LEU A 151 6.19 -9.03 0.14
CA LEU A 151 7.44 -8.52 0.69
C LEU A 151 7.21 -8.02 2.11
N LEU A 152 8.27 -8.00 2.90
CA LEU A 152 8.28 -7.24 4.15
C LEU A 152 8.00 -5.76 3.89
N GLY A 153 7.23 -5.14 4.79
CA GLY A 153 6.91 -3.72 4.77
C GLY A 153 5.74 -3.35 3.86
N GLY A 154 5.25 -2.13 4.01
CA GLY A 154 4.24 -1.45 3.19
C GLY A 154 4.47 0.05 3.27
N CYS A 155 3.86 0.86 2.42
CA CYS A 155 3.99 2.31 2.48
C CYS A 155 2.84 3.04 1.78
N ASP A 156 2.35 4.10 2.43
CA ASP A 156 1.54 5.19 1.91
C ASP A 156 1.41 6.28 2.99
N ALA A 157 1.11 7.56 2.63
CA ALA A 157 1.36 8.67 3.56
C ALA A 157 0.20 9.65 3.78
N GLN A 158 -1.06 9.21 3.64
CA GLN A 158 -2.21 10.05 3.96
C GLN A 158 -3.13 9.34 4.96
N TYR A 159 -3.76 10.10 5.89
CA TYR A 159 -4.31 9.49 7.10
C TYR A 159 -5.84 9.53 7.20
N GLY A 160 -6.52 10.31 6.39
CA GLY A 160 -7.95 10.56 6.50
C GLY A 160 -8.31 11.71 7.44
N ALA A 161 -9.59 12.06 7.48
CA ALA A 161 -10.11 13.13 8.32
C ALA A 161 -10.21 12.71 9.80
N PRO A 162 -10.14 13.65 10.76
CA PRO A 162 -10.38 13.36 12.17
C PRO A 162 -11.69 12.64 12.43
N SER A 163 -12.77 13.04 11.76
CA SER A 163 -14.11 12.43 11.88
C SER A 163 -14.15 10.95 11.47
N ASP A 164 -13.25 10.47 10.62
CA ASP A 164 -13.17 9.04 10.29
C ASP A 164 -12.82 8.18 11.51
N PHE A 165 -11.95 8.69 12.37
CA PHE A 165 -11.53 8.00 13.60
C PHE A 165 -12.57 8.14 14.71
N ASP A 166 -13.31 9.25 14.75
CA ASP A 166 -14.44 9.43 15.66
C ASP A 166 -15.59 8.46 15.28
N GLU A 167 -15.88 8.28 13.98
CA GLU A 167 -16.79 7.24 13.48
C GLU A 167 -16.31 5.82 13.88
N TRP A 168 -15.00 5.55 13.81
CA TRP A 168 -14.47 4.27 14.28
C TRP A 168 -14.66 4.06 15.78
N ALA A 169 -14.49 5.12 16.59
CA ALA A 169 -14.74 5.05 18.03
C ALA A 169 -16.19 4.72 18.36
N GLU A 170 -17.14 5.30 17.63
CA GLU A 170 -18.56 5.01 17.76
C GLU A 170 -18.87 3.55 17.40
N ILE A 171 -18.39 3.07 16.26
CA ILE A 171 -18.60 1.68 15.80
C ILE A 171 -17.96 0.67 16.76
N ALA A 172 -16.76 0.97 17.26
CA ALA A 172 -16.05 0.11 18.20
C ALA A 172 -16.63 0.17 19.63
N GLY A 173 -17.41 1.20 19.96
CA GLY A 173 -17.87 1.49 21.31
C GLY A 173 -16.72 1.84 22.27
N ASP A 174 -15.62 2.43 21.75
CA ASP A 174 -14.41 2.70 22.53
C ASP A 174 -13.73 4.01 22.07
N GLN A 175 -13.79 5.01 22.94
CA GLN A 175 -13.23 6.34 22.68
C GLN A 175 -11.70 6.34 22.50
N SER A 176 -11.01 5.27 22.80
CA SER A 176 -9.57 5.15 22.51
C SER A 176 -9.25 5.15 21.01
N TRP A 177 -10.26 4.99 20.14
CA TRP A 177 -10.16 5.07 18.68
C TRP A 177 -10.50 6.45 18.13
N SER A 178 -11.09 7.38 18.95
CA SER A 178 -11.37 8.75 18.49
C SER A 178 -10.09 9.50 18.12
N TRP A 179 -10.20 10.49 17.25
CA TRP A 179 -9.05 11.29 16.80
C TRP A 179 -8.19 11.82 17.96
N ASN A 180 -8.85 12.36 18.98
CA ASN A 180 -8.16 12.92 20.14
C ASN A 180 -7.25 11.91 20.85
N ASN A 181 -7.65 10.65 20.90
CA ASN A 181 -6.92 9.57 21.56
C ASN A 181 -6.01 8.77 20.63
N PHE A 182 -6.38 8.69 19.35
CA PHE A 182 -5.68 7.88 18.36
C PHE A 182 -4.54 8.64 17.66
N SER A 183 -4.69 9.94 17.42
CA SER A 183 -3.73 10.76 16.67
C SER A 183 -2.31 10.79 17.28
N LYS A 184 -2.19 10.51 18.59
CA LYS A 184 -0.88 10.37 19.24
C LYS A 184 -0.03 9.24 18.63
N TYR A 185 -0.68 8.16 18.14
CA TYR A 185 0.02 7.05 17.49
C TYR A 185 0.50 7.41 16.09
N ILE A 186 -0.19 8.33 15.41
CA ILE A 186 0.28 8.91 14.15
C ILE A 186 1.57 9.69 14.41
N ARG A 187 1.56 10.62 15.37
CA ARG A 187 2.77 11.38 15.74
C ARG A 187 3.89 10.49 16.28
N LYS A 188 3.56 9.37 16.95
CA LYS A 188 4.53 8.42 17.51
C LYS A 188 5.36 7.73 16.42
N PHE A 189 4.76 7.42 15.27
CA PHE A 189 5.52 6.77 14.20
C PHE A 189 6.19 7.74 13.23
N GLU A 190 5.73 9.00 13.15
CA GLU A 190 6.24 9.97 12.20
C GLU A 190 7.58 10.58 12.58
N LYS A 191 8.38 10.83 11.55
CA LYS A 191 9.51 11.74 11.57
C LYS A 191 9.39 12.68 10.38
N TYR A 192 8.79 13.85 10.64
CA TYR A 192 8.61 14.86 9.60
C TYR A 192 9.94 15.52 9.25
N ASN A 193 10.27 15.55 7.95
CA ASN A 193 11.43 16.24 7.38
C ASN A 193 10.96 17.59 6.80
N PRO A 194 11.17 18.73 7.49
CA PRO A 194 10.79 20.05 6.98
C PRO A 194 11.47 20.36 5.65
N ASP A 195 10.70 20.98 4.74
CA ASP A 195 11.19 21.37 3.42
C ASP A 195 10.95 22.89 3.22
N PRO A 196 12.00 23.71 3.02
CA PRO A 196 11.88 25.16 2.82
C PRO A 196 11.00 25.55 1.61
N ARG A 197 10.79 24.64 0.66
CA ARG A 197 9.88 24.85 -0.48
C ARG A 197 8.40 24.88 -0.06
N PHE A 198 8.07 24.33 1.12
CA PHE A 198 6.72 24.22 1.66
C PHE A 198 6.62 24.78 3.09
N PRO A 199 6.80 26.11 3.25
CA PRO A 199 6.89 26.75 4.57
C PRO A 199 5.54 26.81 5.32
N HIS A 200 4.44 26.43 4.67
CA HIS A 200 3.08 26.50 5.24
C HIS A 200 2.72 25.30 6.13
N VAL A 201 3.53 24.26 6.13
CA VAL A 201 3.32 23.11 7.03
C VAL A 201 3.69 23.50 8.45
N ASP A 202 2.76 23.32 9.39
CA ASP A 202 3.01 23.52 10.82
C ASP A 202 3.71 22.31 11.43
N PRO A 203 5.01 22.40 11.78
CA PRO A 203 5.75 21.27 12.32
C PRO A 203 5.26 20.84 13.72
N LEU A 204 4.55 21.69 14.45
CA LEU A 204 4.00 21.36 15.77
C LEU A 204 2.85 20.34 15.69
N LEU A 205 2.22 20.22 14.53
CA LEU A 205 1.17 19.23 14.28
C LEU A 205 1.71 17.87 13.83
N ARG A 206 3.03 17.75 13.64
CA ARG A 206 3.70 16.56 13.09
C ARG A 206 4.51 15.82 14.16
N GLY A 207 4.76 14.53 13.91
CA GLY A 207 5.72 13.75 14.69
C GLY A 207 7.17 14.08 14.27
N VAL A 208 8.10 14.07 15.23
CA VAL A 208 9.50 14.49 14.98
C VAL A 208 10.52 13.36 15.22
N ASP A 209 10.20 12.36 16.07
CA ASP A 209 11.13 11.35 16.56
C ASP A 209 10.73 9.90 16.16
N GLY A 210 9.68 9.74 15.35
CA GLY A 210 9.22 8.43 14.93
C GLY A 210 10.17 7.76 13.94
N PRO A 211 10.04 6.43 13.72
CA PRO A 211 10.91 5.69 12.81
C PRO A 211 10.59 5.93 11.33
N VAL A 212 9.39 6.42 10.99
CA VAL A 212 8.95 6.60 9.60
C VAL A 212 9.19 8.02 9.14
N GLU A 213 10.21 8.22 8.32
CA GLU A 213 10.47 9.51 7.69
C GLU A 213 9.38 9.85 6.68
N ILE A 214 8.84 11.07 6.78
CA ILE A 214 7.83 11.63 5.87
C ILE A 214 8.26 13.01 5.38
N GLY A 215 8.00 13.30 4.12
CA GLY A 215 8.33 14.58 3.52
C GLY A 215 7.92 14.66 2.06
N TYR A 216 8.43 15.69 1.38
CA TYR A 216 8.16 15.92 -0.03
C TYR A 216 9.26 15.31 -0.90
N SER A 217 8.88 14.80 -2.07
CA SER A 217 9.84 14.27 -3.04
C SER A 217 10.78 15.36 -3.55
N ALA A 218 12.06 14.99 -3.81
CA ALA A 218 13.06 15.93 -4.30
C ALA A 218 12.76 16.44 -5.71
N HIS A 219 12.02 15.68 -6.50
CA HIS A 219 11.57 16.09 -7.83
C HIS A 219 10.14 16.63 -7.78
N ILE A 220 9.89 17.71 -8.51
CA ILE A 220 8.56 18.28 -8.74
C ILE A 220 8.38 18.39 -10.25
N TRP A 221 7.40 17.68 -10.78
CA TRP A 221 7.00 17.82 -12.17
C TRP A 221 6.30 19.17 -12.39
N PRO A 222 6.57 19.91 -13.49
CA PRO A 222 5.94 21.21 -13.75
C PRO A 222 4.41 21.18 -13.74
N GLY A 223 3.81 20.09 -14.23
CA GLY A 223 2.36 19.89 -14.18
C GLY A 223 1.78 19.79 -12.78
N SER A 224 2.58 19.40 -11.78
CA SER A 224 2.16 19.35 -10.38
C SER A 224 1.76 20.72 -9.83
N LYS A 225 2.57 21.74 -10.10
CA LYS A 225 2.22 23.13 -9.70
C LYS A 225 1.02 23.66 -10.48
N ALA A 226 0.99 23.42 -11.79
CA ALA A 226 -0.13 23.85 -12.63
C ALA A 226 -1.45 23.22 -12.18
N PHE A 227 -1.45 21.95 -11.76
CA PHE A 227 -2.62 21.28 -11.20
C PHE A 227 -3.11 21.96 -9.91
N ILE A 228 -2.21 22.27 -8.97
CA ILE A 228 -2.59 22.95 -7.71
C ILE A 228 -3.23 24.30 -8.03
N ASP A 229 -2.56 25.13 -8.82
CA ASP A 229 -3.05 26.48 -9.17
C ASP A 229 -4.40 26.38 -9.93
N ALA A 230 -4.56 25.44 -10.86
CA ALA A 230 -5.83 25.23 -11.57
C ALA A 230 -6.94 24.71 -10.66
N SER A 231 -6.62 23.84 -9.70
CA SER A 231 -7.59 23.35 -8.71
C SER A 231 -8.11 24.50 -7.83
N ILE A 232 -7.22 25.41 -7.42
CA ILE A 232 -7.61 26.62 -6.68
C ILE A 232 -8.52 27.49 -7.54
N ASN A 233 -8.15 27.73 -8.79
CA ASN A 233 -8.94 28.54 -9.73
C ASN A 233 -10.29 27.87 -10.07
N ALA A 234 -10.39 26.54 -9.97
CA ALA A 234 -11.63 25.80 -10.14
C ALA A 234 -12.55 25.83 -8.91
N GLY A 235 -12.05 26.30 -7.75
CA GLY A 235 -12.81 26.44 -6.50
C GLY A 235 -12.38 25.55 -5.35
N ILE A 236 -11.33 24.72 -5.50
CA ILE A 236 -10.80 23.87 -4.43
C ILE A 236 -9.78 24.67 -3.60
N PRO A 237 -9.97 24.87 -2.28
CA PRO A 237 -9.08 25.70 -1.49
C PRO A 237 -7.67 25.08 -1.36
N PHE A 238 -6.67 25.93 -1.17
CA PHE A 238 -5.33 25.46 -0.81
C PHE A 238 -5.33 24.86 0.60
N SER A 239 -4.70 23.69 0.77
CA SER A 239 -4.46 23.06 2.07
C SER A 239 -2.97 23.02 2.36
N PRO A 240 -2.49 23.57 3.49
CA PRO A 240 -1.06 23.51 3.83
C PRO A 240 -0.60 22.09 4.17
N ASP A 241 -1.50 21.25 4.69
CA ASP A 241 -1.23 19.87 5.12
C ASP A 241 -2.54 19.07 5.19
N PHE A 242 -2.53 17.87 4.68
CA PHE A 242 -3.70 16.97 4.65
C PHE A 242 -3.82 16.08 5.89
N CYS A 243 -2.84 16.10 6.77
CA CYS A 243 -2.70 15.14 7.88
C CYS A 243 -2.74 15.84 9.23
N THR A 244 -3.70 16.75 9.41
CA THR A 244 -3.83 17.58 10.62
C THR A 244 -5.24 17.54 11.19
N THR A 245 -5.42 18.17 12.36
CA THR A 245 -6.73 18.36 13.02
C THR A 245 -7.72 19.19 12.21
N LYS A 246 -7.27 19.83 11.11
CA LYS A 246 -8.13 20.65 10.23
C LYS A 246 -8.77 19.83 9.10
N GLY A 247 -8.54 18.51 9.08
CA GLY A 247 -9.04 17.63 8.03
C GLY A 247 -8.18 17.59 6.78
N THR A 248 -8.68 16.91 5.75
CA THR A 248 -7.96 16.60 4.52
C THR A 248 -8.41 17.40 3.31
N LYS A 249 -9.46 18.23 3.39
CA LYS A 249 -9.98 18.99 2.24
C LYS A 249 -8.99 20.03 1.72
N GLY A 250 -8.92 20.17 0.40
CA GLY A 250 -8.12 21.15 -0.30
C GLY A 250 -7.17 20.55 -1.33
N THR A 251 -6.31 21.39 -1.91
CA THR A 251 -5.31 20.95 -2.89
C THR A 251 -3.91 21.39 -2.48
N ASN A 252 -2.95 20.51 -2.67
CA ASN A 252 -1.52 20.78 -2.49
C ASN A 252 -0.69 19.60 -3.04
N LYS A 253 0.63 19.71 -2.89
CA LYS A 253 1.54 18.60 -3.08
C LYS A 253 1.39 17.57 -1.93
N ALA A 254 1.35 16.28 -2.29
CA ALA A 254 1.29 15.20 -1.31
C ALA A 254 2.65 14.93 -0.66
N MET A 255 2.67 14.82 0.67
CA MET A 255 3.79 14.21 1.38
C MET A 255 3.76 12.70 1.21
N THR A 256 4.94 12.07 1.27
CA THR A 256 5.07 10.62 1.16
C THR A 256 6.12 10.08 2.14
N TYR A 257 6.11 8.78 2.39
CA TYR A 257 7.16 8.13 3.18
C TYR A 257 8.44 8.04 2.36
N ILE A 258 9.25 9.07 2.50
CA ILE A 258 10.53 9.24 1.79
C ILE A 258 11.54 9.86 2.75
N ASN A 259 12.75 9.35 2.72
CA ASN A 259 13.85 9.88 3.53
C ASN A 259 14.60 11.01 2.83
N SER A 260 15.53 11.64 3.55
CA SER A 260 16.39 12.72 3.04
C SER A 260 17.25 12.35 1.82
N LYS A 261 17.39 11.04 1.53
CA LYS A 261 18.11 10.52 0.35
C LYS A 261 17.18 10.20 -0.83
N SER A 262 15.93 10.65 -0.76
CA SER A 262 14.89 10.35 -1.75
C SER A 262 14.62 8.85 -1.94
N THR A 263 14.84 8.05 -0.90
CA THR A 263 14.54 6.62 -0.90
C THR A 263 13.19 6.39 -0.22
N ARG A 264 12.37 5.53 -0.80
CA ARG A 264 11.09 5.12 -0.19
C ARG A 264 11.34 4.49 1.17
N VAL A 265 10.58 4.93 2.17
CA VAL A 265 10.55 4.34 3.51
C VAL A 265 9.39 3.34 3.57
N THR A 266 9.69 2.10 3.94
CA THR A 266 8.72 1.04 4.21
C THR A 266 8.75 0.72 5.70
N THR A 267 7.73 0.06 6.24
CA THR A 267 7.78 -0.36 7.65
C THR A 267 8.87 -1.38 7.91
N GLU A 268 9.33 -2.16 6.91
CA GLU A 268 10.56 -2.94 7.06
C GLU A 268 11.77 -2.04 7.31
N SER A 269 11.99 -1.02 6.46
CA SER A 269 13.17 -0.15 6.59
C SER A 269 13.13 0.72 7.84
N ALA A 270 11.93 1.05 8.34
CA ALA A 270 11.73 1.90 9.50
C ALA A 270 11.79 1.13 10.82
N TYR A 271 11.25 -0.09 10.88
CA TYR A 271 11.08 -0.84 12.12
C TYR A 271 11.97 -2.08 12.23
N LEU A 272 12.37 -2.70 11.14
CA LEU A 272 13.26 -3.87 11.14
C LEU A 272 14.68 -3.48 10.73
N THR A 273 15.21 -2.47 11.42
CA THR A 273 16.59 -1.97 11.25
C THR A 273 17.62 -3.02 11.67
N ASP A 274 18.89 -2.83 11.30
CA ASP A 274 19.97 -3.79 11.62
C ASP A 274 20.12 -4.08 13.13
N ASP A 275 19.88 -3.08 13.98
CA ASP A 275 19.90 -3.20 15.44
C ASP A 275 18.68 -3.98 15.96
N VAL A 276 17.48 -3.70 15.44
CA VAL A 276 16.26 -4.45 15.80
C VAL A 276 16.38 -5.92 15.38
N LEU A 277 16.83 -6.19 14.17
CA LEU A 277 17.07 -7.57 13.69
C LEU A 277 18.23 -8.28 14.45
N ALA A 278 19.06 -7.54 15.18
CA ALA A 278 20.10 -8.09 16.03
C ALA A 278 19.60 -8.54 17.42
N ARG A 279 18.39 -8.16 17.82
CA ARG A 279 17.83 -8.53 19.12
C ARG A 279 17.75 -10.05 19.23
N PRO A 280 18.24 -10.66 20.32
CA PRO A 280 18.25 -12.13 20.48
C PRO A 280 16.85 -12.72 20.58
N ASN A 281 15.90 -11.95 21.12
CA ASN A 281 14.51 -12.31 21.37
C ASN A 281 13.59 -12.10 20.16
N LEU A 282 14.07 -11.54 19.04
CA LEU A 282 13.33 -11.39 17.79
C LEU A 282 13.89 -12.35 16.73
N LYS A 283 13.00 -13.10 16.07
CA LYS A 283 13.31 -13.85 14.86
C LYS A 283 12.33 -13.49 13.74
N VAL A 284 12.86 -13.22 12.55
CA VAL A 284 12.07 -12.87 11.35
C VAL A 284 12.31 -13.94 10.29
N VAL A 285 11.26 -14.68 9.99
CA VAL A 285 11.25 -15.74 8.97
C VAL A 285 10.66 -15.19 7.68
N THR A 286 11.30 -15.48 6.56
CA THR A 286 10.86 -15.06 5.23
C THR A 286 10.65 -16.26 4.32
N HIS A 287 9.89 -16.03 3.22
CA HIS A 287 9.49 -17.07 2.26
C HIS A 287 8.67 -18.22 2.89
N ALA A 288 7.99 -17.93 4.00
CA ALA A 288 7.19 -18.87 4.77
C ALA A 288 5.73 -18.40 4.83
N ARG A 289 4.83 -19.15 4.20
CA ARG A 289 3.38 -18.88 4.26
C ARG A 289 2.75 -19.66 5.39
N VAL A 290 2.12 -18.95 6.32
CA VAL A 290 1.28 -19.57 7.34
C VAL A 290 0.01 -20.08 6.68
N SER A 291 -0.30 -21.34 6.92
CA SER A 291 -1.48 -22.03 6.37
C SER A 291 -2.67 -21.97 7.32
N LYS A 292 -2.43 -22.06 8.64
CA LYS A 292 -3.48 -22.02 9.66
C LYS A 292 -2.91 -21.76 11.06
N VAL A 293 -3.79 -21.33 11.95
CA VAL A 293 -3.62 -21.28 13.41
C VAL A 293 -4.24 -22.56 13.99
N LEU A 294 -3.62 -23.11 15.02
CA LEU A 294 -4.12 -24.28 15.74
C LEU A 294 -4.65 -23.87 17.11
N PHE A 295 -5.71 -24.57 17.56
CA PHE A 295 -6.42 -24.24 18.79
C PHE A 295 -6.44 -25.42 19.76
N ASP A 296 -6.32 -25.09 21.04
CA ASP A 296 -6.77 -25.95 22.13
C ASP A 296 -8.25 -25.61 22.44
N THR A 297 -9.11 -26.59 22.33
CA THR A 297 -10.56 -26.47 22.57
C THR A 297 -11.00 -27.17 23.86
N SER A 298 -10.08 -27.69 24.66
CA SER A 298 -10.38 -28.49 25.86
C SER A 298 -11.13 -27.71 26.94
N SER A 299 -10.94 -26.38 27.01
CA SER A 299 -11.62 -25.50 27.98
C SER A 299 -13.02 -25.02 27.55
N GLY A 300 -13.49 -25.44 26.37
CA GLY A 300 -14.73 -24.95 25.77
C GLY A 300 -14.61 -23.60 25.03
N ILE A 301 -13.60 -22.78 25.30
CA ILE A 301 -13.25 -21.58 24.55
C ILE A 301 -11.98 -21.84 23.75
N PRO A 302 -12.01 -21.77 22.43
CA PRO A 302 -10.83 -22.03 21.58
C PRO A 302 -9.69 -21.08 21.92
N ARG A 303 -8.51 -21.64 22.30
CA ARG A 303 -7.29 -20.88 22.55
C ARG A 303 -6.28 -21.13 21.45
N ALA A 304 -5.80 -20.07 20.81
CA ALA A 304 -4.71 -20.17 19.84
C ALA A 304 -3.42 -20.61 20.52
N THR A 305 -2.79 -21.68 20.02
CA THR A 305 -1.60 -22.29 20.63
C THR A 305 -0.41 -22.38 19.68
N SER A 306 -0.64 -22.46 18.37
CA SER A 306 0.43 -22.68 17.41
C SER A 306 0.04 -22.18 16.02
N VAL A 307 1.02 -22.04 15.15
CA VAL A 307 0.81 -21.82 13.71
C VAL A 307 1.54 -22.89 12.90
N GLU A 308 0.94 -23.29 11.78
CA GLU A 308 1.59 -24.11 10.76
C GLU A 308 1.96 -23.28 9.55
N PHE A 309 3.15 -23.51 9.00
CA PHE A 309 3.65 -22.78 7.85
C PHE A 309 4.58 -23.62 7.00
N ALA A 310 4.69 -23.27 5.73
CA ALA A 310 5.57 -23.93 4.77
C ALA A 310 6.10 -22.93 3.73
N SER A 311 7.11 -23.34 2.98
CA SER A 311 7.55 -22.65 1.77
C SER A 311 7.00 -23.31 0.52
N LYS A 312 6.93 -22.54 -0.57
CA LYS A 312 6.64 -23.07 -1.90
C LYS A 312 7.80 -22.70 -2.83
N SER A 313 8.38 -23.71 -3.47
CA SER A 313 9.49 -23.51 -4.39
C SER A 313 9.06 -22.76 -5.66
N ARG A 314 10.02 -22.25 -6.44
CA ARG A 314 9.75 -21.64 -7.75
C ARG A 314 9.08 -22.62 -8.74
N THR A 315 9.24 -23.93 -8.54
CA THR A 315 8.58 -24.99 -9.31
C THR A 315 7.22 -25.40 -8.74
N ASN A 316 6.64 -24.56 -7.86
CA ASN A 316 5.36 -24.79 -7.18
C ASN A 316 5.31 -26.01 -6.24
N LYS A 317 6.43 -26.66 -5.93
CA LYS A 317 6.47 -27.74 -4.95
C LYS A 317 6.43 -27.15 -3.54
N VAL A 318 5.46 -27.61 -2.74
CA VAL A 318 5.35 -27.25 -1.32
C VAL A 318 6.38 -28.05 -0.54
N GLY A 319 7.14 -27.36 0.31
CA GLY A 319 8.12 -27.95 1.22
C GLY A 319 7.46 -28.59 2.44
N PRO A 320 8.27 -29.10 3.38
CA PRO A 320 7.76 -29.64 4.63
C PRO A 320 7.03 -28.55 5.43
N THR A 321 5.98 -28.97 6.15
CA THR A 321 5.24 -28.10 7.07
C THR A 321 5.97 -28.06 8.40
N PHE A 322 6.13 -26.83 8.91
CA PHE A 322 6.71 -26.54 10.22
C PHE A 322 5.63 -26.02 11.16
N ARG A 323 5.80 -26.21 12.45
CA ARG A 323 4.92 -25.72 13.50
C ARG A 323 5.74 -24.96 14.56
N ALA A 324 5.24 -23.77 14.93
CA ALA A 324 5.76 -22.98 16.04
C ALA A 324 4.65 -22.77 17.07
N ARG A 325 5.00 -22.79 18.38
CA ARG A 325 4.06 -22.66 19.50
C ARG A 325 4.08 -21.24 20.06
N ALA A 326 2.90 -20.67 20.33
CA ALA A 326 2.72 -19.42 21.04
C ALA A 326 2.28 -19.68 22.48
N THR A 327 2.97 -19.08 23.46
CA THR A 327 2.61 -19.17 24.88
C THR A 327 1.62 -18.11 25.30
N LYS A 328 1.67 -16.91 24.69
CA LYS A 328 0.78 -15.78 24.97
C LYS A 328 -0.25 -15.59 23.86
N GLU A 329 0.17 -15.06 22.71
CA GLU A 329 -0.79 -14.72 21.63
C GLU A 329 -0.22 -15.00 20.22
N VAL A 330 -1.12 -15.34 19.31
CA VAL A 330 -0.92 -15.28 17.86
C VAL A 330 -1.59 -14.02 17.34
N ILE A 331 -0.87 -13.21 16.55
CA ILE A 331 -1.38 -11.96 15.96
C ILE A 331 -1.35 -12.12 14.45
N VAL A 332 -2.54 -12.19 13.84
CA VAL A 332 -2.67 -12.28 12.38
C VAL A 332 -2.59 -10.88 11.77
N SER A 333 -1.62 -10.69 10.87
CA SER A 333 -1.32 -9.43 10.17
C SER A 333 -1.14 -9.65 8.67
N GLY A 334 -1.98 -10.53 8.09
CA GLY A 334 -1.93 -10.93 6.67
C GLY A 334 -2.60 -9.94 5.71
N GLY A 335 -3.15 -8.83 6.22
CA GLY A 335 -3.90 -7.84 5.45
C GLY A 335 -5.34 -8.28 5.13
N ALA A 336 -6.11 -7.37 4.52
CA ALA A 336 -7.54 -7.59 4.26
C ALA A 336 -7.88 -8.83 3.43
N ILE A 337 -6.91 -9.43 2.76
CA ILE A 337 -7.12 -10.61 1.92
C ILE A 337 -6.73 -11.90 2.65
N HIS A 338 -5.52 -11.95 3.24
CA HIS A 338 -5.02 -13.20 3.80
C HIS A 338 -5.40 -13.38 5.28
N SER A 339 -5.69 -12.33 6.04
CA SER A 339 -6.14 -12.47 7.43
C SER A 339 -7.46 -13.25 7.54
N PRO A 340 -8.55 -12.87 6.82
CA PRO A 340 -9.77 -13.67 6.83
C PRO A 340 -9.55 -15.07 6.23
N GLN A 341 -8.70 -15.21 5.21
CA GLN A 341 -8.37 -16.53 4.65
C GLN A 341 -7.72 -17.44 5.70
N ILE A 342 -6.75 -16.93 6.48
CA ILE A 342 -6.09 -17.69 7.53
C ILE A 342 -7.08 -18.07 8.63
N LEU A 343 -7.96 -17.15 9.07
CA LEU A 343 -9.00 -17.45 10.05
C LEU A 343 -9.92 -18.57 9.57
N MET A 344 -10.43 -18.48 8.33
CA MET A 344 -11.30 -19.51 7.75
C MET A 344 -10.60 -20.86 7.61
N LEU A 345 -9.36 -20.90 7.12
CA LEU A 345 -8.55 -22.12 7.04
C LEU A 345 -8.24 -22.73 8.42
N SER A 346 -8.35 -21.93 9.47
CA SER A 346 -8.17 -22.33 10.87
C SER A 346 -9.49 -22.76 11.55
N GLY A 347 -10.60 -22.78 10.80
CA GLY A 347 -11.91 -23.15 11.32
C GLY A 347 -12.70 -22.00 11.97
N ILE A 348 -12.27 -20.75 11.80
CA ILE A 348 -12.99 -19.55 12.28
C ILE A 348 -13.58 -18.82 11.09
N GLY A 349 -14.88 -18.87 10.91
CA GLY A 349 -15.57 -18.26 9.78
C GLY A 349 -17.00 -18.75 9.63
N PRO A 350 -17.71 -18.42 8.54
CA PRO A 350 -19.06 -18.86 8.28
C PRO A 350 -19.13 -20.40 8.23
N ALA A 351 -19.82 -21.03 9.19
CA ALA A 351 -19.84 -22.49 9.35
C ALA A 351 -20.24 -23.23 8.06
N ALA A 352 -21.28 -22.74 7.36
CA ALA A 352 -21.75 -23.35 6.11
C ALA A 352 -20.66 -23.36 5.01
N GLN A 353 -19.78 -22.34 4.97
CA GLN A 353 -18.66 -22.28 4.02
C GLN A 353 -17.56 -23.24 4.44
N LEU A 354 -17.18 -23.27 5.71
CA LEU A 354 -16.13 -24.14 6.24
C LEU A 354 -16.46 -25.62 5.97
N LEU A 355 -17.71 -26.02 6.26
CA LEU A 355 -18.19 -27.39 6.02
C LEU A 355 -18.17 -27.78 4.55
N ARG A 356 -18.49 -26.84 3.64
CA ARG A 356 -18.37 -27.09 2.17
C ARG A 356 -16.96 -27.44 1.72
N HIS A 357 -15.95 -26.93 2.43
CA HIS A 357 -14.54 -27.21 2.15
C HIS A 357 -13.93 -28.27 3.06
N ASN A 358 -14.77 -29.02 3.83
CA ASN A 358 -14.33 -30.04 4.81
C ASN A 358 -13.36 -29.46 5.86
N ILE A 359 -13.53 -28.20 6.25
CA ILE A 359 -12.76 -27.57 7.32
C ILE A 359 -13.57 -27.71 8.62
N PRO A 360 -13.03 -28.35 9.68
CA PRO A 360 -13.69 -28.42 10.96
C PRO A 360 -14.00 -27.03 11.51
N VAL A 361 -15.24 -26.82 11.98
CA VAL A 361 -15.66 -25.56 12.57
C VAL A 361 -15.16 -25.47 14.00
N VAL A 362 -14.23 -24.55 14.25
CA VAL A 362 -13.73 -24.19 15.59
C VAL A 362 -14.65 -23.13 16.20
N LEU A 363 -15.04 -22.15 15.38
CA LEU A 363 -15.97 -21.07 15.79
C LEU A 363 -16.78 -20.63 14.57
N ASP A 364 -18.10 -20.64 14.70
CA ASP A 364 -18.95 -20.01 13.69
C ASP A 364 -18.89 -18.49 13.82
N ALA A 365 -18.26 -17.85 12.85
CA ALA A 365 -18.02 -16.40 12.81
C ALA A 365 -18.39 -15.84 11.43
N PRO A 366 -19.69 -15.62 11.16
CA PRO A 366 -20.20 -15.24 9.85
C PRO A 366 -19.67 -13.90 9.34
N SER A 367 -19.15 -13.04 10.22
CA SER A 367 -18.55 -11.75 9.86
C SER A 367 -17.15 -11.86 9.26
N VAL A 368 -16.46 -13.01 9.36
CA VAL A 368 -15.15 -13.23 8.75
C VAL A 368 -15.29 -13.26 7.22
N GLY A 369 -14.58 -12.36 6.56
CA GLY A 369 -14.65 -12.17 5.10
C GLY A 369 -15.80 -11.27 4.65
N ALA A 370 -16.72 -10.89 5.51
CA ALA A 370 -17.76 -9.91 5.20
C ALA A 370 -17.20 -8.48 5.20
N ASN A 371 -18.02 -7.51 4.75
CA ASN A 371 -17.68 -6.08 4.78
C ASN A 371 -16.38 -5.71 4.03
N LEU A 372 -16.07 -6.43 2.95
CA LEU A 372 -14.96 -6.08 2.08
C LEU A 372 -15.25 -4.76 1.38
N MET A 373 -14.44 -3.76 1.65
CA MET A 373 -14.48 -2.45 0.99
C MET A 373 -13.12 -2.11 0.40
N ASP A 374 -13.12 -1.28 -0.65
CA ASP A 374 -11.92 -0.74 -1.27
C ASP A 374 -12.24 0.64 -1.86
N HIS A 375 -11.25 1.47 -2.08
CA HIS A 375 -11.39 2.72 -2.81
C HIS A 375 -11.42 2.45 -4.32
N PRO A 376 -12.57 2.57 -4.99
CA PRO A 376 -12.63 2.49 -6.44
C PRO A 376 -12.09 3.76 -7.07
N SER A 377 -11.41 3.65 -8.20
CA SER A 377 -10.84 4.77 -8.92
C SER A 377 -11.06 4.68 -10.43
N VAL A 378 -11.04 5.84 -11.09
CA VAL A 378 -11.10 5.96 -12.55
C VAL A 378 -9.98 6.88 -13.02
N ASN A 379 -9.25 6.46 -14.05
CA ASN A 379 -8.19 7.27 -14.65
C ASN A 379 -8.71 8.03 -15.88
N ILE A 380 -8.43 9.35 -15.97
CA ILE A 380 -8.60 10.17 -17.16
C ILE A 380 -7.24 10.67 -17.66
N ARG A 381 -7.04 10.66 -18.96
CA ARG A 381 -5.75 10.83 -19.62
C ARG A 381 -5.76 11.99 -20.59
N PHE A 382 -4.73 12.80 -20.49
CA PHE A 382 -4.56 13.99 -21.31
C PHE A 382 -3.19 14.00 -21.96
N ARG A 383 -3.09 14.54 -23.17
CA ARG A 383 -1.81 14.77 -23.81
C ARG A 383 -1.08 15.93 -23.15
N ASP A 384 0.18 15.71 -22.82
CA ASP A 384 1.11 16.76 -22.40
C ASP A 384 1.76 17.40 -23.64
N LYS A 385 1.46 18.68 -23.90
CA LYS A 385 2.05 19.43 -25.01
C LYS A 385 3.45 19.97 -24.70
N THR A 386 3.90 19.90 -23.44
CA THR A 386 5.22 20.39 -23.02
C THR A 386 6.33 19.34 -23.13
N GLY A 387 5.95 18.07 -23.25
CA GLY A 387 6.90 16.97 -23.32
C GLY A 387 7.62 16.63 -22.03
N SER A 388 7.06 17.06 -20.88
CA SER A 388 7.71 16.95 -19.58
C SER A 388 7.36 15.69 -18.78
N THR A 389 6.49 14.82 -19.33
CA THR A 389 6.06 13.57 -18.67
C THR A 389 7.15 12.50 -18.59
N PHE A 390 6.90 11.47 -17.79
CA PHE A 390 7.85 10.38 -17.54
C PHE A 390 7.82 9.27 -18.62
N HIS A 391 7.36 9.56 -19.85
CA HIS A 391 7.26 8.60 -20.95
C HIS A 391 8.58 7.86 -21.27
N HIS A 392 9.72 8.50 -21.04
CA HIS A 392 11.07 7.92 -21.23
C HIS A 392 11.42 6.79 -20.25
N PHE A 393 10.62 6.55 -19.20
CA PHE A 393 10.79 5.39 -18.33
C PHE A 393 10.39 4.06 -18.99
N THR A 394 9.73 4.14 -20.16
CA THR A 394 9.52 3.02 -21.08
C THR A 394 10.28 3.34 -22.37
N PRO A 395 11.61 3.08 -22.45
CA PRO A 395 12.41 3.49 -23.58
C PRO A 395 11.96 2.82 -24.89
N HIS A 396 11.78 3.62 -25.93
CA HIS A 396 11.38 3.19 -27.27
C HIS A 396 12.28 3.73 -28.37
N SER A 397 13.30 4.50 -27.99
CA SER A 397 14.32 5.07 -28.89
C SER A 397 15.64 5.23 -28.12
N LEU A 398 16.73 5.42 -28.86
CA LEU A 398 18.05 5.66 -28.26
C LEU A 398 18.03 6.92 -27.38
N ASN A 399 17.34 7.97 -27.80
CA ASN A 399 17.21 9.21 -27.02
C ASN A 399 16.52 8.96 -25.68
N THR A 400 15.39 8.24 -25.65
CA THR A 400 14.66 7.94 -24.40
C THR A 400 15.45 6.99 -23.50
N ALA A 401 16.26 6.09 -24.06
CA ALA A 401 17.20 5.25 -23.31
C ALA A 401 18.32 6.09 -22.66
N CYS A 402 18.91 7.04 -23.38
CA CYS A 402 19.90 7.98 -22.83
C CYS A 402 19.31 8.85 -21.71
N LEU A 403 18.06 9.32 -21.85
CA LEU A 403 17.37 10.06 -20.80
C LEU A 403 17.19 9.20 -19.54
N LEU A 404 16.76 7.95 -19.70
CA LEU A 404 16.62 7.03 -18.56
C LEU A 404 17.97 6.77 -17.86
N ILE A 405 19.05 6.55 -18.62
CA ILE A 405 20.40 6.35 -18.05
C ILE A 405 20.85 7.61 -17.30
N ARG A 406 20.67 8.79 -17.87
CA ARG A 406 20.97 10.08 -17.20
C ARG A 406 20.22 10.18 -15.87
N ASP A 407 18.94 9.86 -15.86
CA ASP A 407 18.10 10.00 -14.68
C ASP A 407 18.43 8.93 -13.63
N LEU A 408 18.81 7.71 -14.04
CA LEU A 408 19.35 6.69 -13.15
C LEU A 408 20.65 7.14 -12.48
N LEU A 409 21.58 7.73 -13.25
CA LEU A 409 22.83 8.27 -12.70
C LEU A 409 22.54 9.42 -11.73
N ARG A 410 21.67 10.36 -12.12
CA ARG A 410 21.29 11.50 -11.30
C ARG A 410 20.66 11.08 -9.96
N TYR A 411 19.78 10.07 -9.99
CA TYR A 411 19.17 9.54 -8.80
C TYR A 411 20.18 8.83 -7.89
N ASN A 412 21.02 7.94 -8.46
CA ASN A 412 21.96 7.16 -7.65
C ASN A 412 23.09 8.01 -7.06
N LEU A 413 23.50 9.10 -7.73
CA LEU A 413 24.60 9.96 -7.27
C LEU A 413 24.13 11.06 -6.32
N TRP A 414 22.94 11.63 -6.58
CA TRP A 414 22.47 12.84 -5.87
C TRP A 414 21.08 12.71 -5.25
N GLY A 415 20.37 11.59 -5.43
CA GLY A 415 19.00 11.41 -4.91
C GLY A 415 17.97 12.37 -5.54
N THR A 416 18.23 12.86 -6.78
CA THR A 416 17.39 13.88 -7.43
C THR A 416 16.92 13.45 -8.82
N GLY A 417 16.06 14.26 -9.44
CA GLY A 417 15.51 13.99 -10.77
C GLY A 417 14.26 13.13 -10.76
N PRO A 418 13.69 12.80 -11.93
CA PRO A 418 12.38 12.17 -12.06
C PRO A 418 12.22 10.85 -11.30
N LEU A 419 13.30 10.09 -11.08
CA LEU A 419 13.26 8.85 -10.28
C LEU A 419 12.99 9.08 -8.79
N ALA A 420 13.22 10.31 -8.29
CA ALA A 420 12.88 10.70 -6.93
C ALA A 420 11.41 11.14 -6.78
N SER A 421 10.62 11.18 -7.86
CA SER A 421 9.18 11.48 -7.83
C SER A 421 8.38 10.31 -7.28
N ASN A 422 7.32 10.61 -6.53
CA ASN A 422 6.32 9.63 -6.10
C ASN A 422 5.21 9.38 -7.14
N VAL A 423 5.33 9.95 -8.35
CA VAL A 423 4.38 9.92 -9.49
C VAL A 423 3.11 10.74 -9.21
N GLY A 424 2.35 10.42 -8.17
CA GLY A 424 1.17 11.16 -7.72
C GLY A 424 1.58 12.34 -6.83
N GLU A 425 2.17 13.37 -7.44
CA GLU A 425 2.84 14.43 -6.68
C GLU A 425 1.89 15.44 -6.05
N SER A 426 0.73 15.67 -6.65
CA SER A 426 -0.26 16.65 -6.21
C SER A 426 -1.62 16.03 -6.15
N VAL A 427 -2.39 16.45 -5.17
CA VAL A 427 -3.73 15.91 -4.92
C VAL A 427 -4.73 17.04 -4.65
N ALA A 428 -5.99 16.75 -4.89
CA ALA A 428 -7.10 17.61 -4.53
C ALA A 428 -8.16 16.74 -3.84
N PHE A 429 -8.50 17.10 -2.61
CA PHE A 429 -9.54 16.47 -1.80
C PHE A 429 -10.74 17.40 -1.66
N PHE A 430 -11.91 16.94 -2.00
CA PHE A 430 -13.13 17.75 -1.97
C PHE A 430 -14.37 16.89 -1.75
N ARG A 431 -15.50 17.53 -1.53
CA ARG A 431 -16.78 16.85 -1.37
C ARG A 431 -17.57 16.87 -2.67
N SER A 432 -18.28 15.80 -2.94
CA SER A 432 -19.18 15.70 -4.11
C SER A 432 -20.42 16.61 -3.98
N ASP A 433 -20.73 17.10 -2.78
CA ASP A 433 -21.81 18.05 -2.51
C ASP A 433 -21.35 19.53 -2.43
N ASP A 434 -20.09 19.81 -2.78
CA ASP A 434 -19.55 21.18 -2.79
C ASP A 434 -20.26 22.05 -3.84
N GLN A 435 -20.96 23.09 -3.40
CA GLN A 435 -21.79 23.92 -4.27
C GLN A 435 -21.00 24.84 -5.21
N VAL A 436 -19.71 25.06 -4.97
CA VAL A 436 -18.82 25.83 -5.86
C VAL A 436 -18.37 24.95 -7.04
N LEU A 437 -18.07 23.70 -6.74
CA LEU A 437 -17.67 22.72 -7.74
C LEU A 437 -18.88 22.17 -8.52
N PHE A 438 -19.99 21.97 -7.82
CA PHE A 438 -21.23 21.37 -8.32
C PHE A 438 -22.43 22.25 -7.99
N PRO A 439 -22.64 23.37 -8.72
CA PRO A 439 -23.74 24.28 -8.46
C PRO A 439 -25.09 23.57 -8.55
N PRO A 440 -26.04 23.84 -7.62
CA PRO A 440 -27.36 23.19 -7.60
C PRO A 440 -28.19 23.41 -8.87
N ALA A 441 -27.90 24.45 -9.65
CA ALA A 441 -28.54 24.69 -10.94
C ALA A 441 -28.14 23.68 -12.04
N GLU A 442 -26.98 23.04 -11.89
CA GLU A 442 -26.42 22.09 -12.87
C GLU A 442 -26.42 20.65 -12.35
N TYR A 443 -26.39 20.46 -11.03
CA TYR A 443 -26.27 19.16 -10.38
C TYR A 443 -27.42 18.94 -9.40
N ASN A 444 -28.03 17.76 -9.47
CA ASN A 444 -29.04 17.36 -8.50
C ASN A 444 -28.39 17.12 -7.10
N ASN A 445 -29.03 17.62 -6.03
CA ASN A 445 -28.53 17.51 -4.65
C ASN A 445 -29.04 16.23 -3.93
N ASP A 446 -29.57 15.25 -4.65
CA ASP A 446 -30.13 14.01 -4.06
C ASP A 446 -29.04 12.97 -3.68
N LEU A 447 -27.77 13.37 -3.55
CA LEU A 447 -26.71 12.48 -3.07
C LEU A 447 -26.86 12.27 -1.56
N GLU A 448 -26.87 10.99 -1.14
CA GLU A 448 -26.73 10.61 0.26
C GLU A 448 -25.37 11.06 0.79
N ASP A 449 -25.32 11.67 1.98
CA ASP A 449 -24.04 11.98 2.63
C ASP A 449 -23.48 10.72 3.31
N ALA A 450 -22.51 10.07 2.66
CA ALA A 450 -21.81 8.89 3.18
C ALA A 450 -20.54 9.24 3.98
N ASN A 451 -20.27 10.54 4.19
CA ASN A 451 -19.08 11.01 4.88
C ASN A 451 -19.15 10.82 6.40
N SER A 452 -18.00 10.79 7.04
CA SER A 452 -17.86 10.69 8.49
C SER A 452 -18.14 12.04 9.20
N GLY A 453 -18.04 13.15 8.46
CA GLY A 453 -18.26 14.50 8.99
C GLY A 453 -18.06 15.58 7.91
N PRO A 454 -18.34 16.85 8.26
CA PRO A 454 -18.34 17.96 7.28
C PRO A 454 -16.95 18.24 6.68
N ASP A 455 -15.88 17.86 7.38
CA ASP A 455 -14.50 18.07 6.92
C ASP A 455 -13.90 16.86 6.21
N ALA A 456 -14.63 15.74 6.15
CA ALA A 456 -14.21 14.55 5.42
C ALA A 456 -14.53 14.70 3.93
N PRO A 457 -13.55 14.56 3.02
CA PRO A 457 -13.80 14.50 1.59
C PRO A 457 -14.31 13.11 1.20
N ASP A 458 -15.09 13.03 0.14
CA ASP A 458 -15.49 11.76 -0.50
C ASP A 458 -14.84 11.55 -1.87
N LEU A 459 -14.17 12.58 -2.40
CA LEU A 459 -13.43 12.55 -3.65
C LEU A 459 -11.98 13.00 -3.48
N GLU A 460 -11.10 12.29 -4.17
CA GLU A 460 -9.71 12.67 -4.36
C GLU A 460 -9.37 12.65 -5.85
N VAL A 461 -8.63 13.64 -6.32
CA VAL A 461 -8.00 13.65 -7.64
C VAL A 461 -6.49 13.67 -7.48
N ILE A 462 -5.81 12.63 -7.93
CA ILE A 462 -4.36 12.49 -7.89
C ILE A 462 -3.79 12.84 -9.26
N MET A 463 -2.89 13.82 -9.31
CA MET A 463 -2.16 14.21 -10.51
C MET A 463 -0.93 13.35 -10.71
N CYS A 464 -0.87 12.59 -11.80
CA CYS A 464 0.23 11.69 -12.12
C CYS A 464 1.02 12.17 -13.34
N ALA A 465 2.34 12.31 -13.21
CA ALA A 465 3.26 12.75 -14.28
C ALA A 465 3.46 11.74 -15.42
N GLY A 466 2.66 10.71 -15.49
CA GLY A 466 2.61 9.71 -16.55
C GLY A 466 1.23 9.07 -16.62
N ALA A 467 0.91 8.42 -17.72
CA ALA A 467 -0.37 7.77 -17.93
C ALA A 467 -0.21 6.30 -18.29
N VAL A 468 -1.20 5.50 -17.88
CA VAL A 468 -1.28 4.06 -18.13
C VAL A 468 -2.69 3.67 -18.56
N HIS A 469 -2.84 2.53 -19.24
CA HIS A 469 -4.15 1.96 -19.52
C HIS A 469 -4.80 1.41 -18.24
N SER A 470 -4.03 0.66 -17.51
CA SER A 470 -4.38 -0.02 -16.25
C SER A 470 -3.07 -0.33 -15.54
N HIS A 471 -3.12 -0.61 -14.25
CA HIS A 471 -1.98 -0.98 -13.37
C HIS A 471 -0.71 -1.48 -14.09
N ASN A 472 0.25 -0.61 -14.35
CA ASN A 472 1.52 -0.90 -15.04
C ASN A 472 1.39 -1.38 -16.51
N ILE A 473 0.22 -1.22 -17.15
CA ILE A 473 0.05 -1.42 -18.60
C ILE A 473 0.22 -0.06 -19.28
N PRO A 474 1.34 0.20 -19.99
CA PRO A 474 1.63 1.50 -20.54
C PRO A 474 0.68 1.84 -21.72
N LEU A 475 0.51 3.12 -21.99
CA LEU A 475 -0.03 3.62 -23.25
C LEU A 475 0.99 3.42 -24.39
N SER A 476 0.58 3.80 -25.61
CA SER A 476 1.48 3.83 -26.77
C SER A 476 2.79 4.55 -26.43
N PRO A 477 3.98 3.95 -26.67
CA PRO A 477 5.26 4.46 -26.16
C PRO A 477 5.64 5.87 -26.62
N LYS A 478 5.05 6.34 -27.73
CA LYS A 478 5.28 7.67 -28.29
C LYS A 478 4.33 8.73 -27.74
N LEU A 479 3.30 8.31 -26.99
CA LEU A 479 2.29 9.22 -26.48
C LEU A 479 2.80 9.85 -25.17
N GLN A 480 3.03 11.14 -25.21
CA GLN A 480 3.36 11.92 -24.02
C GLN A 480 2.05 12.32 -23.35
N ALA A 481 1.69 11.59 -22.30
CA ALA A 481 0.45 11.79 -21.59
C ALA A 481 0.66 11.78 -20.08
N TYR A 482 -0.15 12.54 -19.39
CA TYR A 482 -0.36 12.49 -17.96
C TYR A 482 -1.76 11.97 -17.64
N GLN A 483 -2.02 11.58 -16.42
CA GLN A 483 -3.35 11.19 -15.99
C GLN A 483 -3.75 11.86 -14.69
N MET A 484 -5.06 12.05 -14.54
CA MET A 484 -5.70 12.33 -13.26
C MET A 484 -6.44 11.07 -12.82
N MET A 485 -6.12 10.56 -11.63
CA MET A 485 -6.80 9.44 -11.02
C MET A 485 -7.86 9.98 -10.08
N ILE A 486 -9.11 9.69 -10.34
CA ILE A 486 -10.24 10.06 -9.51
C ILE A 486 -10.53 8.89 -8.57
N VAL A 487 -10.54 9.14 -7.27
CA VAL A 487 -10.76 8.13 -6.23
C VAL A 487 -12.02 8.47 -5.46
N LEU A 488 -12.91 7.50 -5.30
CA LEU A 488 -14.03 7.57 -4.38
C LEU A 488 -13.56 7.11 -2.99
N LEU A 489 -13.53 8.04 -2.03
CA LEU A 489 -12.98 7.78 -0.70
C LEU A 489 -14.01 7.17 0.26
N ARG A 490 -15.29 7.40 0.05
CA ARG A 490 -16.38 6.94 0.93
C ARG A 490 -17.42 6.10 0.16
N PRO A 491 -17.02 4.94 -0.42
CA PRO A 491 -17.96 4.08 -1.12
C PRO A 491 -19.00 3.50 -0.18
N THR A 492 -20.23 3.37 -0.68
CA THR A 492 -21.34 2.71 0.01
C THR A 492 -21.48 1.23 -0.36
N SER A 493 -20.92 0.83 -1.51
CA SER A 493 -20.85 -0.57 -1.93
C SER A 493 -19.95 -1.39 -1.00
N LYS A 494 -20.43 -2.61 -0.65
CA LYS A 494 -19.74 -3.54 0.24
C LYS A 494 -19.81 -4.94 -0.34
N GLY A 495 -18.71 -5.63 -0.25
CA GLY A 495 -18.59 -6.97 -0.76
C GLY A 495 -18.14 -8.00 0.27
N SER A 496 -17.57 -9.10 -0.22
CA SER A 496 -17.15 -10.21 0.61
C SER A 496 -15.92 -10.92 0.06
N LEU A 497 -15.25 -11.65 0.95
CA LEU A 497 -14.16 -12.55 0.64
C LEU A 497 -14.53 -13.95 1.14
N LEU A 498 -14.47 -14.94 0.26
CA LEU A 498 -14.80 -16.32 0.54
C LEU A 498 -13.62 -17.23 0.22
N LEU A 499 -13.52 -18.39 0.89
CA LEU A 499 -12.58 -19.43 0.47
C LEU A 499 -12.99 -19.99 -0.90
N LYS A 500 -12.01 -20.21 -1.74
CA LYS A 500 -12.17 -20.97 -2.98
C LYS A 500 -12.01 -22.47 -2.73
N SER A 501 -11.12 -22.84 -1.82
CA SER A 501 -10.88 -24.22 -1.37
C SER A 501 -10.19 -24.25 0.00
N ALA A 502 -9.90 -25.45 0.51
CA ALA A 502 -9.09 -25.64 1.72
C ALA A 502 -7.58 -25.54 1.47
N ASP A 503 -7.13 -25.36 0.22
CA ASP A 503 -5.71 -25.19 -0.09
C ASP A 503 -5.23 -23.78 0.29
N PRO A 504 -4.30 -23.62 1.26
CA PRO A 504 -3.78 -22.31 1.65
C PRO A 504 -3.00 -21.61 0.53
N TRP A 505 -2.62 -22.31 -0.53
CA TRP A 505 -1.89 -21.74 -1.67
C TRP A 505 -2.81 -21.22 -2.76
N GLU A 506 -4.09 -21.52 -2.71
CA GLU A 506 -5.09 -20.97 -3.60
C GLU A 506 -5.61 -19.63 -3.09
N HIS A 507 -5.78 -18.66 -3.99
CA HIS A 507 -6.29 -17.35 -3.60
C HIS A 507 -7.80 -17.43 -3.31
N PRO A 508 -8.30 -16.64 -2.32
CA PRO A 508 -9.72 -16.58 -2.03
C PRO A 508 -10.49 -15.93 -3.17
N LEU A 509 -11.80 -16.13 -3.19
CA LEU A 509 -12.73 -15.41 -4.04
C LEU A 509 -12.96 -14.01 -3.43
N MET A 510 -12.70 -12.97 -4.19
CA MET A 510 -12.75 -11.58 -3.72
C MET A 510 -13.78 -10.83 -4.56
N ASP A 511 -14.87 -10.41 -3.94
CA ASP A 511 -15.89 -9.60 -4.57
C ASP A 511 -16.11 -8.32 -3.75
N PRO A 512 -15.53 -7.17 -4.15
CA PRO A 512 -15.77 -5.89 -3.52
C PRO A 512 -17.11 -5.26 -3.90
N SER A 513 -17.89 -5.86 -4.78
CA SER A 513 -19.16 -5.32 -5.31
C SER A 513 -19.03 -3.89 -5.86
N TYR A 514 -17.97 -3.59 -6.59
CA TYR A 514 -17.73 -2.24 -7.11
C TYR A 514 -18.94 -1.66 -7.84
N LEU A 515 -19.33 -0.43 -7.46
CA LEU A 515 -20.38 0.36 -8.11
C LEU A 515 -21.77 -0.30 -8.06
N GLU A 516 -22.03 -1.13 -7.02
CA GLU A 516 -23.34 -1.75 -6.80
C GLU A 516 -24.40 -0.68 -6.50
N THR A 517 -24.03 0.36 -5.76
CA THR A 517 -24.93 1.47 -5.43
C THR A 517 -24.88 2.57 -6.50
N LYS A 518 -26.01 3.23 -6.72
CA LYS A 518 -26.09 4.40 -7.60
C LYS A 518 -25.23 5.54 -7.06
N HIS A 519 -25.17 5.72 -5.74
CA HIS A 519 -24.35 6.72 -5.06
C HIS A 519 -22.90 6.68 -5.53
N ASP A 520 -22.25 5.51 -5.52
CA ASP A 520 -20.83 5.35 -5.88
C ASP A 520 -20.56 5.78 -7.33
N VAL A 521 -21.51 5.49 -8.24
CA VAL A 521 -21.40 5.90 -9.65
C VAL A 521 -21.53 7.41 -9.78
N ASP A 522 -22.56 8.00 -9.14
CA ASP A 522 -22.86 9.43 -9.25
C ASP A 522 -21.70 10.28 -8.68
N VAL A 523 -21.14 9.87 -7.54
CA VAL A 523 -19.98 10.56 -6.92
C VAL A 523 -18.75 10.46 -7.85
N LEU A 524 -18.47 9.30 -8.43
CA LEU A 524 -17.35 9.18 -9.38
C LEU A 524 -17.58 10.00 -10.66
N VAL A 525 -18.80 10.09 -11.17
CA VAL A 525 -19.13 10.96 -12.33
C VAL A 525 -18.84 12.42 -11.98
N ARG A 526 -19.22 12.90 -10.79
CA ARG A 526 -18.86 14.24 -10.30
C ARG A 526 -17.34 14.42 -10.22
N GLY A 527 -16.62 13.41 -9.71
CA GLY A 527 -15.16 13.41 -9.69
C GLY A 527 -14.54 13.55 -11.09
N VAL A 528 -15.10 12.85 -12.11
CA VAL A 528 -14.69 12.98 -13.51
C VAL A 528 -14.96 14.40 -14.01
N ARG A 529 -16.13 14.99 -13.75
CA ARG A 529 -16.44 16.38 -14.10
C ARG A 529 -15.47 17.39 -13.49
N ALA A 530 -15.15 17.22 -12.20
CA ALA A 530 -14.17 18.09 -11.52
C ALA A 530 -12.78 17.98 -12.15
N ALA A 531 -12.30 16.77 -12.44
CA ALA A 531 -11.01 16.56 -13.07
C ALA A 531 -10.94 17.14 -14.50
N LEU A 532 -12.02 17.02 -15.29
CA LEU A 532 -12.15 17.68 -16.61
C LEU A 532 -12.13 19.20 -16.44
N LYS A 533 -12.87 19.77 -15.47
CA LYS A 533 -12.87 21.21 -15.18
C LYS A 533 -11.45 21.69 -14.83
N ILE A 534 -10.72 20.99 -13.96
CA ILE A 534 -9.33 21.33 -13.60
C ILE A 534 -8.42 21.29 -14.84
N ALA A 535 -8.51 20.24 -15.68
CA ALA A 535 -7.68 20.09 -16.87
C ALA A 535 -7.88 21.24 -17.89
N HIS A 536 -9.10 21.83 -17.93
CA HIS A 536 -9.45 22.95 -18.80
C HIS A 536 -9.38 24.32 -18.11
N THR A 537 -8.92 24.39 -16.85
CA THR A 537 -8.73 25.64 -16.11
C THR A 537 -7.25 26.07 -16.18
N ALA A 538 -6.99 27.37 -16.37
CA ALA A 538 -5.63 27.91 -16.32
C ALA A 538 -5.03 27.73 -14.90
N PRO A 539 -3.74 27.41 -14.75
CA PRO A 539 -2.73 27.23 -15.81
C PRO A 539 -2.62 25.82 -16.42
N MET A 540 -3.48 24.84 -16.05
CA MET A 540 -3.42 23.49 -16.65
C MET A 540 -3.58 23.51 -18.18
N THR A 541 -4.32 24.46 -18.73
CA THR A 541 -4.42 24.66 -20.18
C THR A 541 -3.09 24.97 -20.87
N SER A 542 -2.05 25.37 -20.14
CA SER A 542 -0.69 25.53 -20.68
C SER A 542 0.03 24.17 -20.86
N ILE A 543 -0.41 23.14 -20.18
CA ILE A 543 0.15 21.77 -20.18
C ILE A 543 -0.71 20.83 -21.04
N THR A 544 -2.03 20.90 -20.84
CA THR A 544 -3.00 20.05 -21.55
C THR A 544 -3.13 20.45 -23.01
N ASP A 545 -2.97 19.48 -23.91
CA ASP A 545 -3.33 19.65 -25.31
C ASP A 545 -4.84 19.43 -25.49
N VAL A 546 -5.60 20.51 -25.36
CA VAL A 546 -7.07 20.48 -25.47
C VAL A 546 -7.56 20.11 -26.87
N ASN A 547 -6.70 20.19 -27.89
CA ASN A 547 -7.04 19.86 -29.29
C ASN A 547 -6.79 18.39 -29.63
N ALA A 548 -6.21 17.61 -28.73
CA ALA A 548 -5.95 16.17 -28.92
C ALA A 548 -7.18 15.29 -28.70
N SER A 549 -8.39 15.79 -29.03
CA SER A 549 -9.68 15.13 -28.74
C SER A 549 -9.93 13.84 -29.52
N HIS A 550 -9.20 13.62 -30.61
CA HIS A 550 -9.43 12.46 -31.50
C HIS A 550 -8.52 11.27 -31.28
N HIS A 551 -7.59 11.32 -30.28
CA HIS A 551 -6.72 10.19 -30.01
C HIS A 551 -7.44 9.15 -29.13
N PRO A 552 -7.52 7.87 -29.54
CA PRO A 552 -8.35 6.85 -28.87
C PRO A 552 -7.91 6.52 -27.43
N GLU A 553 -6.65 6.82 -27.08
CA GLU A 553 -6.11 6.60 -25.74
C GLU A 553 -6.24 7.83 -24.82
N LEU A 554 -6.83 8.95 -25.30
CA LEU A 554 -6.98 10.21 -24.57
C LEU A 554 -8.45 10.55 -24.34
N ASP A 555 -8.72 11.35 -23.33
CA ASP A 555 -10.03 11.51 -22.72
C ASP A 555 -10.59 12.94 -22.79
N ASN A 556 -10.01 13.85 -23.60
CA ASN A 556 -10.52 15.22 -23.79
C ASN A 556 -11.99 15.26 -24.25
N HIS A 557 -12.43 14.26 -25.04
CA HIS A 557 -13.79 14.16 -25.55
C HIS A 557 -14.84 13.92 -24.44
N LEU A 558 -14.43 13.46 -23.27
CA LEU A 558 -15.34 13.18 -22.15
C LEU A 558 -16.08 14.43 -21.66
N SER A 559 -15.53 15.62 -21.91
CA SER A 559 -16.16 16.89 -21.54
C SER A 559 -17.50 17.13 -22.26
N SER A 560 -17.69 16.53 -23.45
CA SER A 560 -18.91 16.66 -24.24
C SER A 560 -19.98 15.60 -23.95
N LEU A 561 -19.66 14.59 -23.13
CA LEU A 561 -20.56 13.49 -22.80
C LEU A 561 -21.55 13.88 -21.71
N SER A 562 -22.74 13.28 -21.75
CA SER A 562 -23.72 13.34 -20.67
C SER A 562 -23.24 12.56 -19.43
N ASP A 563 -23.86 12.79 -18.27
CA ASP A 563 -23.54 12.04 -17.05
C ASP A 563 -23.86 10.55 -17.17
N ALA A 564 -24.89 10.18 -17.95
CA ALA A 564 -25.21 8.78 -18.24
C ALA A 564 -24.09 8.09 -19.03
N GLU A 565 -23.55 8.75 -20.07
CA GLU A 565 -22.43 8.23 -20.85
C GLU A 565 -21.14 8.17 -20.02
N LEU A 566 -20.91 9.14 -19.13
CA LEU A 566 -19.79 9.10 -18.17
C LEU A 566 -19.94 7.97 -17.18
N ALA A 567 -21.16 7.68 -16.72
CA ALA A 567 -21.43 6.55 -15.82
C ALA A 567 -21.06 5.21 -16.46
N ASP A 568 -21.32 5.02 -17.76
CA ASP A 568 -20.92 3.81 -18.49
C ASP A 568 -19.38 3.70 -18.57
N ILE A 569 -18.68 4.81 -18.81
CA ILE A 569 -17.20 4.86 -18.79
C ILE A 569 -16.65 4.54 -17.40
N VAL A 570 -17.24 5.09 -16.35
CA VAL A 570 -16.88 4.82 -14.97
C VAL A 570 -17.01 3.33 -14.68
N ARG A 571 -18.14 2.70 -15.04
CA ARG A 571 -18.38 1.26 -14.87
C ARG A 571 -17.37 0.40 -15.64
N ASP A 572 -17.02 0.79 -16.85
CA ASP A 572 -16.05 0.05 -17.66
C ASP A 572 -14.62 0.14 -17.10
N ARG A 573 -14.21 1.35 -16.66
CA ARG A 573 -12.82 1.66 -16.33
C ARG A 573 -12.47 1.58 -14.85
N VAL A 574 -13.44 1.42 -13.95
CA VAL A 574 -13.15 1.40 -12.51
C VAL A 574 -12.10 0.36 -12.14
N GLU A 575 -11.16 0.76 -11.31
CA GLU A 575 -10.04 -0.04 -10.79
C GLU A 575 -9.86 0.20 -9.29
N SER A 576 -9.07 -0.64 -8.64
CA SER A 576 -8.64 -0.46 -7.25
C SER A 576 -7.54 0.59 -7.15
N VAL A 577 -7.54 1.36 -6.05
CA VAL A 577 -6.37 2.13 -5.62
C VAL A 577 -5.62 1.45 -4.47
N TYR A 578 -5.83 0.13 -4.35
CA TYR A 578 -5.06 -0.80 -3.48
C TYR A 578 -5.38 -0.70 -1.98
N HIS A 579 -6.58 -0.28 -1.61
CA HIS A 579 -6.99 -0.02 -0.23
C HIS A 579 -8.05 -0.99 0.33
N PRO A 580 -8.00 -2.33 0.07
CA PRO A 580 -8.99 -3.24 0.63
C PRO A 580 -8.91 -3.27 2.16
N ILE A 581 -10.10 -3.21 2.80
CA ILE A 581 -10.27 -3.22 4.25
C ILE A 581 -11.48 -4.07 4.67
N GLY A 582 -11.72 -4.20 5.97
CA GLY A 582 -13.01 -4.51 6.57
C GLY A 582 -13.33 -5.98 6.77
N THR A 583 -12.57 -6.90 6.21
CA THR A 583 -12.86 -8.35 6.20
C THR A 583 -12.71 -9.06 7.55
N CYS A 584 -12.18 -8.39 8.57
CA CYS A 584 -12.15 -8.81 9.97
C CYS A 584 -12.53 -7.63 10.87
N SER A 585 -13.52 -6.83 10.46
CA SER A 585 -13.83 -5.53 11.05
C SER A 585 -14.05 -5.58 12.56
N MET A 586 -13.69 -4.49 13.24
CA MET A 586 -14.01 -4.27 14.63
C MET A 586 -15.45 -3.75 14.81
N GLY A 587 -15.95 -3.78 16.03
CA GLY A 587 -17.27 -3.30 16.42
C GLY A 587 -18.23 -4.41 16.82
N ALA A 588 -19.44 -4.08 17.24
CA ALA A 588 -20.40 -5.03 17.83
C ALA A 588 -20.70 -6.23 16.91
N GLY A 589 -20.99 -5.99 15.64
CA GLY A 589 -21.22 -7.03 14.62
C GLY A 589 -19.97 -7.56 13.93
N GLY A 590 -18.78 -7.08 14.30
CA GLY A 590 -17.50 -7.43 13.65
C GLY A 590 -16.84 -8.68 14.22
N VAL A 591 -15.69 -9.00 13.66
CA VAL A 591 -14.86 -10.18 14.01
C VAL A 591 -14.04 -9.93 15.27
N VAL A 592 -13.54 -8.71 15.45
CA VAL A 592 -12.68 -8.36 16.59
C VAL A 592 -13.35 -7.31 17.49
N ASP A 593 -12.91 -7.28 18.76
CA ASP A 593 -13.27 -6.23 19.70
C ASP A 593 -12.37 -4.99 19.56
N SER A 594 -12.57 -3.97 20.43
CA SER A 594 -11.79 -2.72 20.38
C SER A 594 -10.30 -2.89 20.73
N GLU A 595 -9.91 -4.00 21.37
CA GLU A 595 -8.51 -4.39 21.59
C GLU A 595 -7.98 -5.34 20.50
N LEU A 596 -8.74 -5.49 19.40
CA LEU A 596 -8.40 -6.34 18.25
C LEU A 596 -8.31 -7.85 18.57
N ARG A 597 -8.93 -8.33 19.64
CA ARG A 597 -9.04 -9.76 19.95
C ARG A 597 -10.15 -10.38 19.10
N VAL A 598 -9.89 -11.55 18.53
CA VAL A 598 -10.92 -12.32 17.82
C VAL A 598 -11.96 -12.81 18.83
N LYS A 599 -13.19 -12.33 18.68
CA LYS A 599 -14.28 -12.63 19.60
C LYS A 599 -14.53 -14.13 19.68
N GLY A 600 -14.88 -14.62 20.88
CA GLY A 600 -15.11 -16.05 21.13
C GLY A 600 -13.84 -16.90 21.17
N THR A 601 -12.65 -16.32 21.14
CA THR A 601 -11.37 -17.01 21.25
C THR A 601 -10.47 -16.43 22.33
N GLN A 602 -9.43 -17.15 22.67
CA GLN A 602 -8.33 -16.69 23.53
C GLN A 602 -6.99 -16.75 22.80
N GLY A 603 -6.08 -15.84 23.12
CA GLY A 603 -4.73 -15.82 22.56
C GLY A 603 -4.66 -15.53 21.06
N LEU A 604 -5.70 -14.93 20.46
CA LEU A 604 -5.75 -14.60 19.04
C LEU A 604 -6.19 -13.15 18.81
N ARG A 605 -5.41 -12.42 18.02
CA ARG A 605 -5.73 -11.07 17.53
C ARG A 605 -5.59 -10.96 16.02
N VAL A 606 -6.23 -9.95 15.44
CA VAL A 606 -5.96 -9.50 14.07
C VAL A 606 -5.52 -8.05 14.13
N CYS A 607 -4.45 -7.70 13.43
CA CYS A 607 -3.96 -6.33 13.36
C CYS A 607 -3.42 -6.01 11.97
N ASP A 608 -4.26 -5.46 11.13
CA ASP A 608 -3.99 -4.92 9.81
C ASP A 608 -5.23 -4.17 9.28
N ALA A 609 -5.26 -3.80 8.00
CA ALA A 609 -6.39 -3.10 7.40
C ALA A 609 -7.73 -3.89 7.44
N SER A 610 -7.70 -5.21 7.65
CA SER A 610 -8.94 -6.00 7.74
C SER A 610 -9.83 -5.62 8.91
N VAL A 611 -9.25 -5.03 9.97
CA VAL A 611 -10.00 -4.67 11.19
C VAL A 611 -10.75 -3.35 11.08
N PHE A 612 -10.49 -2.54 10.06
CA PHE A 612 -11.13 -1.25 9.89
C PHE A 612 -12.62 -1.41 9.55
N PRO A 613 -13.52 -0.77 10.30
CA PRO A 613 -14.96 -0.92 10.08
C PRO A 613 -15.47 -0.11 8.88
N LYS A 614 -14.77 0.99 8.55
CA LYS A 614 -15.03 1.92 7.44
C LYS A 614 -13.73 2.41 6.84
N LEU A 615 -13.75 2.75 5.55
CA LEU A 615 -12.63 3.42 4.89
C LEU A 615 -12.41 4.82 5.48
N VAL A 616 -11.16 5.22 5.58
CA VAL A 616 -10.79 6.60 5.90
C VAL A 616 -10.91 7.48 4.64
N SER A 617 -11.19 8.76 4.82
CA SER A 617 -11.22 9.77 3.75
C SER A 617 -9.80 10.19 3.31
N GLY A 618 -8.96 9.19 3.06
CA GLY A 618 -7.54 9.29 2.72
C GLY A 618 -6.97 7.90 2.44
N HIS A 619 -5.70 7.67 2.74
CA HIS A 619 -5.04 6.40 2.47
C HIS A 619 -4.81 5.59 3.75
N PRO A 620 -5.13 4.29 3.80
CA PRO A 620 -5.23 3.55 5.06
C PRO A 620 -3.89 3.17 5.70
N ALA A 621 -2.74 3.26 4.99
CA ALA A 621 -1.49 2.70 5.51
C ALA A 621 -0.98 3.41 6.77
N GLY A 622 -1.15 4.74 6.88
CA GLY A 622 -0.82 5.48 8.11
C GLY A 622 -1.68 5.04 9.29
N ALA A 623 -2.98 4.83 9.05
CA ALA A 623 -3.89 4.29 10.07
C ALA A 623 -3.50 2.86 10.49
N VAL A 624 -2.99 2.01 9.55
CA VAL A 624 -2.49 0.66 9.88
C VAL A 624 -1.26 0.73 10.78
N ILE A 625 -0.31 1.63 10.50
CA ILE A 625 0.88 1.82 11.34
C ILE A 625 0.47 2.27 12.75
N ALA A 626 -0.40 3.29 12.84
CA ALA A 626 -0.90 3.80 14.12
C ALA A 626 -1.68 2.75 14.92
N THR A 627 -2.48 1.91 14.24
CA THR A 627 -3.19 0.78 14.85
C THR A 627 -2.22 -0.25 15.44
N ALA A 628 -1.14 -0.56 14.73
CA ALA A 628 -0.13 -1.49 15.22
C ALA A 628 0.68 -0.91 16.40
N GLU A 629 0.98 0.39 16.38
CA GLU A 629 1.57 1.11 17.52
C GLU A 629 0.66 1.07 18.76
N LYS A 630 -0.65 1.34 18.56
CA LYS A 630 -1.66 1.26 19.61
C LYS A 630 -1.74 -0.16 20.17
N LEU A 631 -1.82 -1.17 19.31
CA LEU A 631 -1.91 -2.56 19.77
C LEU A 631 -0.65 -2.99 20.53
N ALA A 632 0.53 -2.57 20.10
CA ALA A 632 1.76 -2.87 20.82
C ALA A 632 1.74 -2.30 22.24
N ASP A 633 1.24 -1.08 22.44
CA ASP A 633 1.10 -0.47 23.77
C ASP A 633 0.07 -1.23 24.63
N ILE A 634 -1.07 -1.64 24.06
CA ILE A 634 -2.10 -2.45 24.74
C ILE A 634 -1.50 -3.80 25.22
N ILE A 635 -0.77 -4.48 24.33
CA ILE A 635 -0.14 -5.78 24.66
C ILE A 635 0.92 -5.60 25.75
N LYS A 636 1.79 -4.60 25.64
CA LYS A 636 2.80 -4.32 26.66
C LYS A 636 2.18 -4.06 28.03
N ALA A 637 1.14 -3.22 28.09
CA ALA A 637 0.42 -2.93 29.34
C ALA A 637 -0.26 -4.18 29.95
N ARG A 638 -0.66 -5.15 29.13
CA ARG A 638 -1.30 -6.39 29.59
C ARG A 638 -0.32 -7.40 30.16
N TYR A 639 0.92 -7.41 29.70
CA TYR A 639 1.92 -8.42 30.04
C TYR A 639 3.14 -7.86 30.81
N ALA A 640 3.06 -6.57 31.21
CA ALA A 640 4.01 -5.86 32.05
C ALA A 640 4.10 -6.41 33.48
#